data_fceda0d5d46f7849dd44b2d1f1e1c5e2
#
_entry.id   fceda0d5d46f7849dd44b2d1f1e1c5e2
#
_cell.length_a   1.000
_cell.length_b   1.000
_cell.length_c   1.000
_cell.angle_alpha   90.00
_cell.angle_beta   90.00
_cell.angle_gamma   90.00
#
_symmetry.space_group_name_H-M   'P 1'
#
loop_
_entity.id
_entity.type
_entity.pdbx_description
1 polymer ?
#
loop_
_entity_poly.entity_id
_entity_poly.type
_entity_poly.pdbx_seq_one_letter_code
_entity_poly.pdbx_strand_id
1 'polypeptide(L)'
;MNQQDILHFWRDIEIFNLPNFPKANQGQGRLYPLKTFSSLPWQQTRPTEKNKKWSYTLFFGKIPQKTIVTYVDNLLKNKVKEEWEEPIDGYTCLSCINLDEEGKPNFKSYTIASYVVGLTLLTRGKDLSLVKEKLEESSLKFLERYNIPQFNEAKEEIPTGDTVSWEHIKNEIAYLKEENPWLTQDIEVYVLEKQVKKDSESEVSFLNSFFLDDLNRLIASNDFSSTLQSYLSLSVADKKQDLIQNKQYLFNTINPQNLTAGRWPSKIEHGLCTAQMGAVNTILSELEYSGVQGVNGPPGTGKTTLLLDVIAEVIVRRAKVLADLGCDKLFNGHQKVDISDSSYLFIYKLAPKLLNNFGIVVASNNNSAVENLSKELPQAEKIDKNSFPEADYFDDCASKITDKKNWGVLAAALGNSANKIAFYNNFWRNYNENERDFSTILEENLNNEAKNQELFNNSVKEFKQLLLSFEEFKKKATNQYLEDNKTENTKSALEAFVNCLKTGILSPRNKVSDNNLEELINKYGIETKNLFNEEFTSKDLKEIHLLSPYHSKKVATLRSQIFLKALEIHKYAILANAKKFKNNLKSFFEMILGRATVSKELTSILWDSFFLCVPVVSTSLASASRLFPNIDKNQIGWLLIDEAGQATPQSAVGLIQRSKRCVIVGDPLQIEPVVTISKNLVNKFRNDKGISEVWSPYASSVQRLADRISVYGTQIDENTWTGFPLRTHRRCQDPMFSIANKIAYQDQMVLGTSTEKSSEKYLGASCWFDVVGGGEGDSQVIKEEIEFLVQKIAELRETHQDNVYVISPFKAVAKECDRVLRERFNDPKLLCGTIHTFQGKEADVVFLVLGSQPNREGSRRWASEKPNMLNVAVTRAKKRCYIIGNKKLWVKQPIFAVANEILCDIATLTQTP
;
A
#
# COMPACT_ATOMS: atom_id res chain seq x y z
N MET A 1 -2.10 -25.27 18.07
CA MET A 1 -2.26 -23.96 17.34
C MET A 1 -2.92 -24.26 16.00
N ASN A 2 -3.99 -23.59 15.68
CA ASN A 2 -4.68 -23.65 14.39
C ASN A 2 -4.90 -22.22 13.84
N GLN A 3 -5.49 -22.09 12.66
CA GLN A 3 -5.71 -20.77 12.02
C GLN A 3 -6.69 -19.89 12.82
N GLN A 4 -7.66 -20.48 13.48
CA GLN A 4 -8.61 -19.78 14.37
C GLN A 4 -7.90 -19.16 15.58
N ASP A 5 -6.96 -19.88 16.19
CA ASP A 5 -6.21 -19.37 17.35
C ASP A 5 -5.43 -18.10 17.00
N ILE A 6 -4.88 -18.05 15.76
CA ILE A 6 -4.18 -16.86 15.26
C ILE A 6 -5.14 -15.66 15.11
N LEU A 7 -6.34 -15.89 14.53
CA LEU A 7 -7.34 -14.84 14.37
C LEU A 7 -7.87 -14.33 15.72
N HIS A 8 -8.08 -15.22 16.68
CA HIS A 8 -8.43 -14.83 18.05
C HIS A 8 -7.33 -14.00 18.72
N PHE A 9 -6.06 -14.39 18.55
CA PHE A 9 -4.93 -13.62 19.05
C PHE A 9 -4.89 -12.22 18.45
N TRP A 10 -5.04 -12.10 17.13
CA TRP A 10 -5.05 -10.81 16.45
C TRP A 10 -6.27 -9.94 16.82
N ARG A 11 -7.44 -10.54 16.99
CA ARG A 11 -8.62 -9.83 17.49
C ARG A 11 -8.35 -9.22 18.89
N ASP A 12 -7.78 -10.02 19.78
CA ASP A 12 -7.52 -9.57 21.14
C ASP A 12 -6.49 -8.42 21.17
N ILE A 13 -5.50 -8.44 20.28
CA ILE A 13 -4.60 -7.31 20.05
C ILE A 13 -5.37 -6.07 19.57
N GLU A 14 -6.21 -6.21 18.56
CA GLU A 14 -6.90 -5.07 17.93
C GLU A 14 -7.95 -4.43 18.88
N ILE A 15 -8.45 -5.16 19.87
CA ILE A 15 -9.30 -4.60 20.95
C ILE A 15 -8.56 -3.50 21.72
N PHE A 16 -7.25 -3.66 21.93
CA PHE A 16 -6.40 -2.73 22.66
C PHE A 16 -5.63 -1.74 21.79
N ASN A 17 -5.97 -1.63 20.51
CA ASN A 17 -5.43 -0.60 19.64
C ASN A 17 -6.04 0.77 20.01
N LEU A 18 -5.23 1.61 20.70
CA LEU A 18 -5.70 2.88 21.25
C LEU A 18 -5.97 3.90 20.14
N PRO A 19 -7.19 4.45 20.05
CA PRO A 19 -7.48 5.53 19.11
C PRO A 19 -6.73 6.79 19.48
N ASN A 20 -6.30 7.56 18.48
CA ASN A 20 -5.67 8.86 18.70
C ASN A 20 -6.74 9.92 18.97
N PHE A 21 -6.56 10.69 20.03
CA PHE A 21 -7.35 11.88 20.30
C PHE A 21 -7.12 12.93 19.20
N PRO A 22 -8.17 13.61 18.69
CA PRO A 22 -8.00 14.64 17.66
C PRO A 22 -7.02 15.72 18.09
N LYS A 23 -6.22 16.22 17.14
CA LYS A 23 -5.34 17.37 17.38
C LYS A 23 -6.08 18.66 17.05
N ALA A 24 -5.87 19.70 17.87
CA ALA A 24 -6.27 21.07 17.54
C ALA A 24 -5.62 21.46 16.20
N ASN A 25 -6.38 22.07 15.30
CA ASN A 25 -5.92 22.55 13.98
C ASN A 25 -5.71 21.48 12.88
N GLN A 26 -6.18 20.27 13.03
CA GLN A 26 -6.30 19.35 11.90
C GLN A 26 -7.60 19.61 11.15
N GLY A 27 -7.52 20.30 10.01
CA GLY A 27 -8.68 20.65 9.20
C GLY A 27 -9.38 21.93 9.64
N GLN A 28 -10.56 22.20 9.07
CA GLN A 28 -11.34 23.43 9.28
C GLN A 28 -12.20 23.38 10.57
N GLY A 29 -11.71 22.78 11.66
CA GLY A 29 -12.45 22.60 12.90
C GLY A 29 -11.71 23.19 14.11
N ARG A 30 -12.46 23.48 15.19
CA ARG A 30 -11.93 23.95 16.47
C ARG A 30 -12.21 22.93 17.56
N LEU A 31 -11.17 22.52 18.29
CA LEU A 31 -11.23 21.58 19.40
C LEU A 31 -10.92 22.27 20.74
N TYR A 32 -11.84 22.18 21.72
CA TYR A 32 -11.67 22.78 23.03
C TYR A 32 -12.43 22.03 24.13
N PRO A 33 -12.03 22.14 25.41
CA PRO A 33 -12.77 21.56 26.52
C PRO A 33 -14.08 22.31 26.78
N LEU A 34 -15.16 21.53 27.05
CA LEU A 34 -16.42 22.10 27.51
C LEU A 34 -16.29 22.52 28.99
N LYS A 35 -16.50 23.82 29.26
CA LYS A 35 -16.53 24.35 30.63
C LYS A 35 -17.94 24.18 31.21
N THR A 36 -18.04 23.58 32.38
CA THR A 36 -19.31 23.43 33.13
C THR A 36 -19.99 24.81 33.28
N PHE A 37 -21.30 24.86 33.09
CA PHE A 37 -22.14 26.07 33.14
C PHE A 37 -21.99 27.09 32.00
N SER A 38 -21.26 26.79 30.94
CA SER A 38 -21.31 27.57 29.70
C SER A 38 -22.49 27.13 28.82
N SER A 39 -23.01 28.03 27.96
CA SER A 39 -23.98 27.61 26.94
C SER A 39 -23.33 26.62 25.97
N LEU A 40 -24.03 25.55 25.62
CA LEU A 40 -23.55 24.54 24.67
C LEU A 40 -23.42 25.14 23.26
N PRO A 41 -22.44 24.72 22.45
CA PRO A 41 -22.15 25.32 21.15
C PRO A 41 -23.34 25.36 20.20
N TRP A 42 -24.17 24.30 20.17
CA TRP A 42 -25.37 24.19 19.33
C TRP A 42 -26.56 24.98 19.83
N GLN A 43 -26.50 25.53 21.04
CA GLN A 43 -27.54 26.47 21.58
C GLN A 43 -27.28 27.94 21.17
N GLN A 44 -26.16 28.21 20.53
CA GLN A 44 -25.78 29.55 20.10
C GLN A 44 -26.06 29.75 18.61
N THR A 45 -26.78 30.81 18.24
CA THR A 45 -26.89 31.21 16.83
C THR A 45 -25.57 31.68 16.31
N ARG A 46 -25.01 31.03 15.28
CA ARG A 46 -23.70 31.34 14.72
C ARG A 46 -23.80 31.51 13.20
N PRO A 47 -23.00 32.39 12.60
CA PRO A 47 -22.95 32.54 11.15
C PRO A 47 -22.40 31.24 10.53
N THR A 48 -23.01 30.86 9.41
CA THR A 48 -22.65 29.67 8.63
C THR A 48 -22.26 30.09 7.22
N GLU A 49 -21.23 29.55 6.67
CA GLU A 49 -20.83 29.79 5.28
C GLU A 49 -21.92 29.24 4.32
N LYS A 50 -22.04 29.85 3.14
CA LYS A 50 -23.02 29.45 2.13
C LYS A 50 -22.84 27.96 1.77
N ASN A 51 -23.93 27.19 1.79
CA ASN A 51 -23.98 25.72 1.57
C ASN A 51 -23.23 24.87 2.62
N LYS A 52 -22.98 25.38 3.83
CA LYS A 52 -22.46 24.61 4.96
C LYS A 52 -23.44 24.57 6.12
N LYS A 53 -23.24 23.60 7.01
CA LYS A 53 -23.91 23.42 8.30
C LYS A 53 -22.87 23.14 9.38
N TRP A 54 -23.20 23.46 10.64
CA TRP A 54 -22.37 23.08 11.78
C TRP A 54 -22.53 21.60 12.08
N SER A 55 -21.46 20.97 12.52
CA SER A 55 -21.42 19.60 13.02
C SER A 55 -20.50 19.58 14.24
N TYR A 56 -20.92 18.85 15.26
CA TYR A 56 -20.19 18.76 16.54
C TYR A 56 -19.86 17.31 16.85
N THR A 57 -18.71 17.10 17.48
CA THR A 57 -18.35 15.79 18.05
C THR A 57 -17.93 16.00 19.51
N LEU A 58 -18.61 15.35 20.43
CA LEU A 58 -18.22 15.28 21.83
C LEU A 58 -17.25 14.13 22.04
N PHE A 59 -16.14 14.38 22.74
CA PHE A 59 -15.18 13.36 23.17
C PHE A 59 -15.15 13.32 24.69
N PHE A 60 -15.39 12.14 25.25
CA PHE A 60 -15.38 11.89 26.69
C PHE A 60 -14.04 11.30 27.11
N GLY A 61 -13.36 11.95 28.04
CA GLY A 61 -12.08 11.55 28.62
C GLY A 61 -10.88 11.73 27.67
N LYS A 62 -10.10 12.78 27.87
CA LYS A 62 -8.80 12.94 27.21
C LYS A 62 -7.72 12.35 28.11
N ILE A 63 -7.32 11.11 27.82
CA ILE A 63 -6.41 10.32 28.66
C ILE A 63 -5.07 10.17 27.95
N PRO A 64 -3.92 10.41 28.61
CA PRO A 64 -2.62 10.08 28.02
C PRO A 64 -2.54 8.58 27.72
N GLN A 65 -2.14 8.20 26.48
CA GLN A 65 -2.01 6.79 26.08
C GLN A 65 -1.07 6.03 27.04
N LYS A 66 0.00 6.68 27.48
CA LYS A 66 0.92 6.14 28.49
C LYS A 66 0.23 5.69 29.78
N THR A 67 -0.81 6.41 30.22
CA THR A 67 -1.57 6.05 31.44
C THR A 67 -2.28 4.70 31.26
N ILE A 68 -2.89 4.49 30.10
CA ILE A 68 -3.58 3.23 29.79
C ILE A 68 -2.57 2.08 29.69
N VAL A 69 -1.45 2.28 28.99
CA VAL A 69 -0.40 1.26 28.88
C VAL A 69 0.17 0.90 30.23
N THR A 70 0.51 1.89 31.06
CA THR A 70 0.99 1.64 32.44
C THR A 70 -0.05 0.91 33.29
N TYR A 71 -1.34 1.23 33.12
CA TYR A 71 -2.40 0.53 33.83
C TYR A 71 -2.47 -0.95 33.42
N VAL A 72 -2.40 -1.23 32.14
CA VAL A 72 -2.36 -2.59 31.60
C VAL A 72 -1.14 -3.37 32.11
N ASP A 73 0.04 -2.77 32.05
CA ASP A 73 1.28 -3.41 32.53
C ASP A 73 1.24 -3.74 34.03
N ASN A 74 0.66 -2.85 34.83
CA ASN A 74 0.44 -3.09 36.29
C ASN A 74 -0.58 -4.22 36.50
N LEU A 75 -1.67 -4.25 35.75
CA LEU A 75 -2.70 -5.32 35.80
C LEU A 75 -2.09 -6.69 35.50
N LEU A 76 -1.15 -6.75 34.57
CA LEU A 76 -0.46 -7.96 34.16
C LEU A 76 0.69 -8.36 35.10
N LYS A 77 0.97 -7.59 36.15
CA LYS A 77 2.09 -7.78 37.11
C LYS A 77 3.46 -7.88 36.44
N ASN A 78 3.65 -7.26 35.30
CA ASN A 78 4.91 -7.26 34.57
C ASN A 78 5.84 -6.16 35.11
N LYS A 79 6.99 -6.57 35.66
CA LYS A 79 8.02 -5.66 36.21
C LYS A 79 9.13 -5.26 35.24
N VAL A 80 9.14 -5.77 34.02
CA VAL A 80 10.20 -5.50 33.08
C VAL A 80 9.88 -4.20 32.33
N LYS A 81 10.46 -3.10 32.80
CA LYS A 81 10.60 -1.88 31.97
C LYS A 81 11.79 -2.12 31.05
N GLU A 82 11.55 -2.30 29.76
CA GLU A 82 12.59 -2.09 28.76
C GLU A 82 12.88 -0.58 28.73
N GLU A 83 14.09 -0.18 29.13
CA GLU A 83 14.51 1.24 29.29
C GLU A 83 14.49 2.04 27.98
N TRP A 84 14.19 1.41 26.83
CA TRP A 84 14.48 1.91 25.49
C TRP A 84 13.27 2.00 24.54
N GLU A 85 12.07 1.67 24.97
CA GLU A 85 10.88 1.91 24.17
C GLU A 85 10.67 3.42 23.97
N GLU A 86 10.43 3.87 22.73
CA GLU A 86 9.95 5.24 22.51
C GLU A 86 8.74 5.48 23.42
N PRO A 87 8.72 6.57 24.19
CA PRO A 87 7.58 6.85 25.06
C PRO A 87 6.33 6.94 24.18
N ILE A 88 5.33 6.12 24.49
CA ILE A 88 4.01 6.21 23.83
C ILE A 88 3.48 7.61 24.14
N ASP A 89 3.54 8.46 23.12
CA ASP A 89 3.20 9.87 23.20
C ASP A 89 1.83 10.08 22.55
N GLY A 90 0.96 10.82 23.20
CA GLY A 90 -0.37 11.12 22.69
C GLY A 90 -1.48 10.91 23.70
N TYR A 91 -2.68 11.20 23.25
CA TYR A 91 -3.91 11.05 24.04
C TYR A 91 -4.88 10.15 23.33
N THR A 92 -5.73 9.48 24.10
CA THR A 92 -6.89 8.68 23.65
C THR A 92 -8.15 9.21 24.30
N CYS A 93 -9.32 8.67 23.96
CA CYS A 93 -10.59 8.96 24.61
C CYS A 93 -11.38 7.67 24.86
N LEU A 94 -12.39 7.77 25.74
CA LEU A 94 -13.23 6.65 26.15
C LEU A 94 -14.37 6.40 25.17
N SER A 95 -15.10 7.50 24.82
CA SER A 95 -16.23 7.46 23.90
C SER A 95 -16.36 8.78 23.14
N CYS A 96 -17.14 8.77 22.06
CA CYS A 96 -17.53 9.98 21.36
C CYS A 96 -18.99 9.91 20.89
N ILE A 97 -19.60 11.12 20.74
CA ILE A 97 -20.96 11.32 20.21
C ILE A 97 -20.89 12.38 19.11
N ASN A 98 -21.37 12.04 17.92
CA ASN A 98 -21.52 13.01 16.81
C ASN A 98 -22.90 13.65 16.87
N LEU A 99 -22.97 14.97 16.68
CA LEU A 99 -24.18 15.74 16.75
C LEU A 99 -24.34 16.58 15.46
N ASP A 100 -25.58 16.79 15.05
CA ASP A 100 -25.92 17.69 13.96
C ASP A 100 -25.84 19.18 14.38
N GLU A 101 -26.31 20.08 13.51
CA GLU A 101 -26.32 21.53 13.77
C GLU A 101 -27.24 21.95 14.94
N GLU A 102 -28.27 21.15 15.24
CA GLU A 102 -29.19 21.36 16.36
C GLU A 102 -28.72 20.66 17.65
N GLY A 103 -27.58 20.00 17.63
CA GLY A 103 -27.06 19.25 18.76
C GLY A 103 -27.78 17.92 19.00
N LYS A 104 -28.37 17.34 17.95
CA LYS A 104 -29.08 16.06 18.01
C LYS A 104 -28.16 14.93 17.54
N PRO A 105 -28.08 13.81 18.28
CA PRO A 105 -27.40 12.60 17.85
C PRO A 105 -28.34 11.74 16.98
N ASN A 106 -27.77 10.94 16.08
CA ASN A 106 -28.50 9.87 15.39
C ASN A 106 -28.06 8.49 15.90
N PHE A 107 -28.70 7.43 15.44
CA PHE A 107 -28.45 6.06 15.89
C PHE A 107 -27.02 5.56 15.58
N LYS A 108 -26.30 6.17 14.64
CA LYS A 108 -24.88 5.87 14.33
C LYS A 108 -23.90 6.80 15.05
N SER A 109 -24.39 7.73 15.87
CA SER A 109 -23.57 8.80 16.43
C SER A 109 -22.59 8.35 17.51
N TYR A 110 -22.92 7.28 18.24
CA TYR A 110 -22.16 6.86 19.43
C TYR A 110 -21.10 5.82 19.13
N THR A 111 -19.94 6.00 19.74
CA THR A 111 -18.89 5.00 19.74
C THR A 111 -18.15 5.01 21.07
N ILE A 112 -18.09 3.85 21.75
CA ILE A 112 -17.19 3.59 22.86
C ILE A 112 -15.93 2.87 22.34
N ALA A 113 -14.76 3.22 22.85
CA ALA A 113 -13.52 2.60 22.42
C ALA A 113 -13.43 1.14 22.92
N SER A 114 -13.05 0.23 22.05
CA SER A 114 -12.99 -1.21 22.34
C SER A 114 -12.07 -1.54 23.51
N TYR A 115 -10.98 -0.79 23.68
CA TYR A 115 -10.06 -0.99 24.81
C TYR A 115 -10.72 -0.70 26.16
N VAL A 116 -11.70 0.20 26.24
CA VAL A 116 -12.43 0.52 27.48
C VAL A 116 -13.22 -0.71 27.93
N VAL A 117 -13.95 -1.31 27.00
CA VAL A 117 -14.70 -2.55 27.27
C VAL A 117 -13.75 -3.72 27.56
N GLY A 118 -12.66 -3.83 26.77
CA GLY A 118 -11.64 -4.86 26.97
C GLY A 118 -10.99 -4.80 28.36
N LEU A 119 -10.61 -3.61 28.82
CA LEU A 119 -10.08 -3.41 30.19
C LEU A 119 -11.08 -3.81 31.26
N THR A 120 -12.34 -3.44 31.07
CA THR A 120 -13.39 -3.79 32.01
C THR A 120 -13.60 -5.31 32.09
N LEU A 121 -13.54 -6.00 30.98
CA LEU A 121 -13.62 -7.46 30.95
C LEU A 121 -12.41 -8.11 31.64
N LEU A 122 -11.18 -7.64 31.31
CA LEU A 122 -9.95 -8.15 31.92
C LEU A 122 -9.94 -7.94 33.44
N THR A 123 -10.34 -6.78 33.95
CA THR A 123 -10.40 -6.51 35.39
C THR A 123 -11.44 -7.39 36.12
N ARG A 124 -12.50 -7.81 35.40
CA ARG A 124 -13.53 -8.73 35.91
C ARG A 124 -13.20 -10.21 35.67
N GLY A 125 -12.03 -10.52 35.09
CA GLY A 125 -11.62 -11.90 34.75
C GLY A 125 -12.50 -12.58 33.70
N LYS A 126 -13.13 -11.78 32.81
CA LYS A 126 -14.00 -12.27 31.70
C LYS A 126 -13.26 -12.38 30.40
N ASP A 127 -13.77 -13.20 29.50
CA ASP A 127 -13.18 -13.43 28.17
C ASP A 127 -13.42 -12.24 27.23
N LEU A 128 -12.40 -11.91 26.41
CA LEU A 128 -12.46 -10.81 25.44
C LEU A 128 -13.38 -11.08 24.23
N SER A 129 -13.85 -12.33 24.05
CA SER A 129 -14.86 -12.64 23.03
C SER A 129 -16.17 -11.90 23.24
N LEU A 130 -16.44 -11.47 24.47
CA LEU A 130 -17.63 -10.71 24.84
C LEU A 130 -17.56 -9.21 24.44
N VAL A 131 -16.40 -8.72 23.95
CA VAL A 131 -16.24 -7.28 23.63
C VAL A 131 -17.26 -6.85 22.59
N LYS A 132 -17.48 -7.63 21.53
CA LYS A 132 -18.45 -7.29 20.47
C LYS A 132 -19.86 -7.11 21.03
N GLU A 133 -20.33 -8.10 21.81
CA GLU A 133 -21.65 -8.07 22.45
C GLU A 133 -21.79 -6.85 23.38
N LYS A 134 -20.76 -6.54 24.16
CA LYS A 134 -20.76 -5.38 25.07
C LYS A 134 -20.73 -4.03 24.35
N LEU A 135 -20.08 -3.94 23.21
CA LEU A 135 -20.13 -2.74 22.35
C LEU A 135 -21.53 -2.53 21.76
N GLU A 136 -22.19 -3.62 21.29
CA GLU A 136 -23.57 -3.59 20.81
C GLU A 136 -24.56 -3.22 21.93
N GLU A 137 -24.41 -3.80 23.12
CA GLU A 137 -25.21 -3.45 24.31
C GLU A 137 -25.05 -1.97 24.70
N SER A 138 -23.82 -1.44 24.66
CA SER A 138 -23.55 -0.02 24.94
C SER A 138 -24.22 0.89 23.90
N SER A 139 -24.26 0.48 22.63
CA SER A 139 -24.95 1.23 21.58
C SER A 139 -26.46 1.22 21.78
N LEU A 140 -27.06 0.11 22.19
CA LEU A 140 -28.50 0.04 22.52
C LEU A 140 -28.84 0.92 23.74
N LYS A 141 -28.07 0.84 24.80
CA LYS A 141 -28.22 1.73 25.98
C LYS A 141 -28.07 3.21 25.63
N PHE A 142 -27.26 3.54 24.61
CA PHE A 142 -27.18 4.91 24.11
C PHE A 142 -28.48 5.37 23.47
N LEU A 143 -29.11 4.54 22.62
CA LEU A 143 -30.40 4.87 22.00
C LEU A 143 -31.48 5.17 23.07
N GLU A 144 -31.48 4.38 24.15
CA GLU A 144 -32.40 4.60 25.28
C GLU A 144 -32.10 5.91 26.02
N ARG A 145 -30.83 6.19 26.37
CA ARG A 145 -30.43 7.41 27.07
C ARG A 145 -30.73 8.71 26.36
N TYR A 146 -30.76 8.66 25.01
CA TYR A 146 -30.97 9.85 24.16
C TYR A 146 -32.34 9.84 23.44
N ASN A 147 -33.26 8.96 23.84
CA ASN A 147 -34.62 8.82 23.27
C ASN A 147 -34.61 8.71 21.73
N ILE A 148 -33.64 7.95 21.16
CA ILE A 148 -33.54 7.74 19.73
C ILE A 148 -34.39 6.54 19.34
N PRO A 149 -35.53 6.72 18.64
CA PRO A 149 -36.32 5.60 18.13
C PRO A 149 -35.56 4.90 17.00
N GLN A 150 -35.64 3.56 16.97
CA GLN A 150 -34.99 2.79 15.92
C GLN A 150 -35.73 2.89 14.57
N PHE A 151 -37.05 3.00 14.60
CA PHE A 151 -37.90 3.10 13.42
C PHE A 151 -39.14 3.97 13.74
N ASN A 152 -39.63 4.71 12.74
CA ASN A 152 -40.90 5.39 12.83
C ASN A 152 -42.09 4.41 12.65
N GLU A 153 -43.32 4.89 12.79
CA GLU A 153 -44.56 4.10 12.62
C GLU A 153 -44.69 3.55 11.19
N ALA A 154 -44.07 4.19 10.18
CA ALA A 154 -44.03 3.73 8.79
C ALA A 154 -42.86 2.74 8.54
N LYS A 155 -42.12 2.29 9.57
CA LYS A 155 -40.92 1.46 9.52
C LYS A 155 -39.74 2.12 8.81
N GLU A 156 -39.69 3.44 8.72
CA GLU A 156 -38.54 4.22 8.26
C GLU A 156 -37.64 4.56 9.44
N GLU A 157 -36.33 4.58 9.20
CA GLU A 157 -35.33 4.85 10.23
C GLU A 157 -35.37 6.34 10.61
N ILE A 158 -35.64 6.67 11.88
CA ILE A 158 -35.56 8.04 12.38
C ILE A 158 -34.12 8.30 12.86
N PRO A 159 -33.42 9.26 12.25
CA PRO A 159 -31.98 9.43 12.50
C PRO A 159 -31.61 10.27 13.72
N THR A 160 -32.55 10.94 14.40
CA THR A 160 -32.22 11.94 15.44
C THR A 160 -32.99 11.72 16.73
N GLY A 161 -32.30 11.93 17.86
CA GLY A 161 -32.82 11.90 19.22
C GLY A 161 -32.97 13.31 19.80
N ASP A 162 -33.06 13.38 21.12
CA ASP A 162 -33.17 14.64 21.86
C ASP A 162 -31.93 15.52 21.67
N THR A 163 -32.10 16.82 21.65
CA THR A 163 -30.98 17.77 21.68
C THR A 163 -30.15 17.57 22.94
N VAL A 164 -28.87 17.37 22.80
CA VAL A 164 -27.94 17.09 23.93
C VAL A 164 -27.87 18.28 24.87
N SER A 165 -28.19 18.05 26.13
CA SER A 165 -28.11 19.00 27.24
C SER A 165 -26.96 18.67 28.21
N TRP A 166 -26.71 19.55 29.18
CA TRP A 166 -25.77 19.26 30.27
C TRP A 166 -26.15 18.04 31.09
N GLU A 167 -27.45 17.75 31.21
CA GLU A 167 -27.94 16.56 31.90
C GLU A 167 -27.54 15.28 31.13
N HIS A 168 -27.73 15.25 29.83
CA HIS A 168 -27.25 14.14 28.96
C HIS A 168 -25.74 13.91 29.13
N ILE A 169 -24.94 14.99 29.15
CA ILE A 169 -23.48 14.89 29.30
C ILE A 169 -23.13 14.32 30.68
N LYS A 170 -23.79 14.74 31.76
CA LYS A 170 -23.59 14.21 33.11
C LYS A 170 -23.98 12.73 33.20
N ASN A 171 -25.10 12.36 32.62
CA ASN A 171 -25.58 10.98 32.58
C ASN A 171 -24.61 10.07 31.80
N GLU A 172 -24.02 10.56 30.71
CA GLU A 172 -23.00 9.80 29.98
C GLU A 172 -21.71 9.60 30.80
N ILE A 173 -21.25 10.64 31.51
CA ILE A 173 -20.11 10.52 32.43
C ILE A 173 -20.40 9.50 33.57
N ALA A 174 -21.60 9.55 34.15
CA ALA A 174 -22.02 8.62 35.20
C ALA A 174 -22.05 7.18 34.64
N TYR A 175 -22.64 6.96 33.48
CA TYR A 175 -22.68 5.67 32.81
C TYR A 175 -21.26 5.11 32.54
N LEU A 176 -20.35 5.93 32.00
CA LEU A 176 -18.98 5.51 31.73
C LEU A 176 -18.24 5.11 33.02
N LYS A 177 -18.44 5.81 34.13
CA LYS A 177 -17.84 5.47 35.45
C LYS A 177 -18.45 4.20 36.06
N GLU A 178 -19.76 4.03 35.98
CA GLU A 178 -20.48 2.86 36.49
C GLU A 178 -20.10 1.57 35.75
N GLU A 179 -20.11 1.59 34.43
CA GLU A 179 -19.76 0.41 33.62
C GLU A 179 -18.25 0.08 33.69
N ASN A 180 -17.41 1.08 34.00
CA ASN A 180 -15.95 0.92 33.97
C ASN A 180 -15.30 1.31 35.30
N PRO A 181 -15.39 0.48 36.36
CA PRO A 181 -14.89 0.80 37.72
C PRO A 181 -13.39 1.10 37.81
N TRP A 182 -12.60 0.74 36.80
CA TRP A 182 -11.18 1.06 36.71
C TRP A 182 -10.92 2.56 36.42
N LEU A 183 -11.93 3.31 35.95
CA LEU A 183 -11.88 4.75 35.74
C LEU A 183 -12.01 5.53 37.04
N THR A 184 -10.88 5.83 37.67
CA THR A 184 -10.84 6.58 38.94
C THR A 184 -10.70 8.09 38.76
N GLN A 185 -10.34 8.54 37.55
CA GLN A 185 -10.11 9.94 37.22
C GLN A 185 -11.41 10.66 36.81
N ASP A 186 -11.41 12.00 36.87
CA ASP A 186 -12.49 12.77 36.32
C ASP A 186 -12.45 12.75 34.78
N ILE A 187 -13.65 12.67 34.19
CA ILE A 187 -13.84 12.61 32.77
C ILE A 187 -14.09 14.03 32.23
N GLU A 188 -13.07 14.61 31.62
CA GLU A 188 -13.21 15.87 30.88
C GLU A 188 -13.91 15.63 29.54
N VAL A 189 -14.74 16.57 29.12
CA VAL A 189 -15.44 16.51 27.84
C VAL A 189 -14.89 17.58 26.91
N TYR A 190 -14.56 17.18 25.70
CA TYR A 190 -14.08 18.08 24.64
C TYR A 190 -15.09 18.12 23.51
N VAL A 191 -15.22 19.27 22.85
CA VAL A 191 -16.01 19.42 21.65
C VAL A 191 -15.12 19.79 20.48
N LEU A 192 -15.30 19.07 19.37
CA LEU A 192 -14.80 19.43 18.06
C LEU A 192 -15.97 20.00 17.25
N GLU A 193 -15.88 21.30 16.90
CA GLU A 193 -16.85 21.95 16.04
C GLU A 193 -16.25 22.20 14.66
N LYS A 194 -17.01 21.88 13.60
CA LYS A 194 -16.58 22.12 12.20
C LYS A 194 -17.78 22.47 11.34
N GLN A 195 -17.54 23.25 10.26
CA GLN A 195 -18.54 23.46 9.22
C GLN A 195 -18.35 22.40 8.13
N VAL A 196 -19.42 21.67 7.83
CA VAL A 196 -19.49 20.65 6.79
C VAL A 196 -20.46 21.06 5.69
N LYS A 197 -20.36 20.51 4.48
CA LYS A 197 -21.33 20.75 3.42
C LYS A 197 -22.72 20.26 3.87
N LYS A 198 -23.80 20.97 3.47
CA LYS A 198 -25.18 20.61 3.86
C LYS A 198 -25.55 19.17 3.55
N ASP A 199 -25.08 18.64 2.41
CA ASP A 199 -25.37 17.29 1.95
C ASP A 199 -24.38 16.24 2.49
N SER A 200 -23.41 16.63 3.36
CA SER A 200 -22.51 15.66 3.97
C SER A 200 -23.17 15.01 5.18
N GLU A 201 -23.20 13.69 5.23
CA GLU A 201 -23.44 12.98 6.47
C GLU A 201 -22.35 13.32 7.49
N SER A 202 -22.72 13.38 8.77
CA SER A 202 -21.75 13.55 9.85
C SER A 202 -20.76 12.37 9.82
N GLU A 203 -19.47 12.65 9.66
CA GLU A 203 -18.44 11.60 9.75
C GLU A 203 -18.50 10.97 11.13
N VAL A 204 -18.74 9.66 11.17
CA VAL A 204 -18.67 8.89 12.41
C VAL A 204 -17.21 8.87 12.88
N SER A 205 -16.94 9.33 14.09
CA SER A 205 -15.60 9.25 14.67
C SER A 205 -15.29 7.80 15.05
N PHE A 206 -14.31 7.19 14.40
CA PHE A 206 -13.95 5.80 14.66
C PHE A 206 -12.97 5.71 15.84
N LEU A 207 -13.43 5.13 16.95
CA LEU A 207 -12.61 4.83 18.12
C LEU A 207 -12.12 3.38 18.16
N ASN A 208 -12.60 2.52 17.27
CA ASN A 208 -12.27 1.10 17.24
C ASN A 208 -11.35 0.79 16.05
N SER A 209 -10.54 -0.24 16.20
CA SER A 209 -9.71 -0.70 15.11
C SER A 209 -10.55 -1.07 13.89
N PHE A 210 -10.14 -0.59 12.73
CA PHE A 210 -10.79 -0.89 11.45
C PHE A 210 -10.74 -2.36 11.05
N PHE A 211 -9.91 -3.17 11.72
CA PHE A 211 -9.72 -4.59 11.41
C PHE A 211 -10.60 -5.51 12.26
N LEU A 212 -11.19 -5.00 13.35
CA LEU A 212 -12.01 -5.81 14.27
C LEU A 212 -13.22 -6.44 13.58
N ASP A 213 -13.91 -5.72 12.73
CA ASP A 213 -15.10 -6.23 12.04
C ASP A 213 -14.77 -7.42 11.13
N ASP A 214 -13.68 -7.31 10.36
CA ASP A 214 -13.24 -8.40 9.50
C ASP A 214 -12.75 -9.61 10.33
N LEU A 215 -11.99 -9.40 11.41
CA LEU A 215 -11.54 -10.46 12.31
C LEU A 215 -12.73 -11.16 12.97
N ASN A 216 -13.70 -10.41 13.51
CA ASN A 216 -14.91 -10.99 14.11
C ASN A 216 -15.73 -11.78 13.10
N ARG A 217 -15.86 -11.29 11.85
CA ARG A 217 -16.57 -11.98 10.76
C ARG A 217 -15.89 -13.30 10.40
N LEU A 218 -14.56 -13.29 10.26
CA LEU A 218 -13.76 -14.48 9.96
C LEU A 218 -13.84 -15.53 11.07
N ILE A 219 -13.71 -15.10 12.32
CA ILE A 219 -13.84 -15.98 13.50
C ILE A 219 -15.23 -16.64 13.54
N ALA A 220 -16.28 -15.85 13.32
CA ALA A 220 -17.67 -16.35 13.38
C ALA A 220 -18.01 -17.30 12.22
N SER A 221 -17.52 -17.02 11.00
CA SER A 221 -17.83 -17.84 9.83
C SER A 221 -17.04 -19.15 9.78
N ASN A 222 -15.80 -19.13 10.29
CA ASN A 222 -14.82 -20.22 10.15
C ASN A 222 -14.68 -20.75 8.70
N ASP A 223 -14.91 -19.88 7.72
CA ASP A 223 -14.90 -20.20 6.30
C ASP A 223 -13.89 -19.31 5.57
N PHE A 224 -12.71 -19.86 5.28
CA PHE A 224 -11.59 -19.14 4.71
C PHE A 224 -11.42 -19.39 3.22
N SER A 225 -11.09 -18.33 2.47
CA SER A 225 -10.65 -18.48 1.08
C SER A 225 -9.32 -19.25 1.02
N SER A 226 -9.07 -19.92 -0.10
CA SER A 226 -7.78 -20.60 -0.34
C SER A 226 -6.59 -19.65 -0.19
N THR A 227 -6.75 -18.39 -0.60
CA THR A 227 -5.74 -17.32 -0.46
C THR A 227 -5.47 -16.98 1.00
N LEU A 228 -6.52 -16.85 1.83
CA LEU A 228 -6.34 -16.62 3.27
C LEU A 228 -5.75 -17.85 3.98
N GLN A 229 -6.17 -19.06 3.61
CA GLN A 229 -5.59 -20.31 4.14
C GLN A 229 -4.09 -20.39 3.85
N SER A 230 -3.66 -20.00 2.63
CA SER A 230 -2.24 -19.91 2.28
C SER A 230 -1.52 -18.88 3.15
N TYR A 231 -2.08 -17.68 3.33
CA TYR A 231 -1.49 -16.63 4.18
C TYR A 231 -1.37 -17.06 5.65
N LEU A 232 -2.36 -17.77 6.18
CA LEU A 232 -2.39 -18.32 7.54
C LEU A 232 -1.75 -19.73 7.64
N SER A 233 -0.98 -20.15 6.63
CA SER A 233 -0.33 -21.47 6.66
C SER A 233 0.58 -21.62 7.88
N LEU A 234 0.43 -22.72 8.61
CA LEU A 234 1.27 -23.04 9.77
C LEU A 234 2.63 -23.59 9.33
N SER A 235 2.70 -24.19 8.15
CA SER A 235 3.93 -24.69 7.56
C SER A 235 4.69 -23.59 6.78
N VAL A 236 5.98 -23.75 6.70
CA VAL A 236 6.84 -23.01 5.78
C VAL A 236 6.83 -23.72 4.42
N ALA A 237 7.13 -23.04 3.32
CA ALA A 237 7.26 -23.70 2.02
C ALA A 237 8.27 -24.86 2.08
N ASP A 238 7.81 -26.08 1.73
CA ASP A 238 8.61 -27.31 1.88
C ASP A 238 9.78 -27.39 0.89
N LYS A 239 9.68 -26.71 -0.27
CA LYS A 239 10.69 -26.75 -1.34
C LYS A 239 11.12 -25.33 -1.71
N LYS A 240 11.86 -24.68 -0.82
CA LYS A 240 12.40 -23.36 -1.08
C LYS A 240 13.46 -23.40 -2.20
N GLN A 241 13.32 -22.50 -3.15
CA GLN A 241 14.23 -22.33 -4.28
C GLN A 241 14.96 -21.00 -4.13
N ASP A 242 16.23 -21.06 -3.71
CA ASP A 242 17.06 -19.89 -3.54
C ASP A 242 17.59 -19.42 -4.90
N LEU A 243 17.09 -18.27 -5.35
CA LEU A 243 17.37 -17.68 -6.65
C LEU A 243 18.75 -17.04 -6.75
N ILE A 244 19.45 -16.91 -5.60
CA ILE A 244 20.79 -16.32 -5.54
C ILE A 244 21.84 -17.40 -5.39
N GLN A 245 21.60 -18.36 -4.52
CA GLN A 245 22.54 -19.45 -4.31
C GLN A 245 22.57 -20.43 -5.48
N ASN A 246 21.45 -20.58 -6.21
CA ASN A 246 21.36 -21.45 -7.37
C ASN A 246 20.82 -20.71 -8.59
N LYS A 247 21.72 -20.32 -9.51
CA LYS A 247 21.37 -19.64 -10.78
C LYS A 247 20.29 -20.37 -11.59
N GLN A 248 20.26 -21.72 -11.55
CA GLN A 248 19.28 -22.50 -12.33
C GLN A 248 17.83 -22.20 -11.90
N TYR A 249 17.59 -21.98 -10.62
CA TYR A 249 16.25 -21.58 -10.16
C TYR A 249 15.85 -20.21 -10.74
N LEU A 250 16.77 -19.25 -10.80
CA LEU A 250 16.53 -17.96 -11.43
C LEU A 250 16.24 -18.14 -12.94
N PHE A 251 17.03 -18.96 -13.63
CA PHE A 251 16.87 -19.25 -15.06
C PHE A 251 15.51 -19.87 -15.38
N ASN A 252 15.01 -20.76 -14.53
CA ASN A 252 13.69 -21.34 -14.68
C ASN A 252 12.58 -20.28 -14.64
N THR A 253 12.72 -19.22 -13.87
CA THR A 253 11.73 -18.14 -13.76
C THR A 253 11.66 -17.25 -15.01
N ILE A 254 12.75 -17.16 -15.78
CA ILE A 254 12.81 -16.37 -17.01
C ILE A 254 12.50 -17.18 -18.29
N ASN A 255 12.00 -18.40 -18.13
CA ASN A 255 11.58 -19.22 -19.27
C ASN A 255 10.54 -18.47 -20.12
N PRO A 256 10.82 -18.25 -21.44
CA PRO A 256 9.94 -17.51 -22.33
C PRO A 256 8.53 -18.08 -22.47
N GLN A 257 8.34 -19.36 -22.14
CA GLN A 257 7.01 -19.99 -22.08
C GLN A 257 6.04 -19.23 -21.16
N ASN A 258 6.54 -18.58 -20.12
CA ASN A 258 5.77 -17.81 -19.15
C ASN A 258 5.72 -16.30 -19.47
N LEU A 259 6.31 -15.89 -20.60
CA LEU A 259 6.36 -14.48 -20.98
C LEU A 259 4.94 -13.93 -21.21
N THR A 260 4.67 -12.75 -20.67
CA THR A 260 3.37 -12.09 -20.73
C THR A 260 3.15 -11.34 -22.03
N ALA A 261 1.93 -11.36 -22.55
CA ALA A 261 1.59 -10.61 -23.76
C ALA A 261 1.42 -9.11 -23.50
N GLY A 262 0.96 -8.75 -22.28
CA GLY A 262 0.77 -7.38 -21.86
C GLY A 262 2.06 -6.74 -21.36
N ARG A 263 2.24 -5.44 -21.64
CA ARG A 263 3.27 -4.57 -21.09
C ARG A 263 2.72 -3.16 -20.95
N TRP A 264 3.04 -2.50 -19.85
CA TRP A 264 2.71 -1.09 -19.70
C TRP A 264 3.45 -0.25 -20.77
N PRO A 265 2.80 0.74 -21.42
CA PRO A 265 3.38 1.49 -22.53
C PRO A 265 4.40 2.54 -22.07
N SER A 266 5.33 2.15 -21.21
CA SER A 266 6.49 2.95 -20.82
C SER A 266 7.56 2.98 -21.91
N LYS A 267 8.66 3.75 -21.70
CA LYS A 267 9.76 3.86 -22.67
C LYS A 267 10.18 2.50 -23.21
N ILE A 268 10.18 2.37 -24.51
CA ILE A 268 10.45 1.10 -25.22
C ILE A 268 11.90 0.63 -25.08
N GLU A 269 12.83 1.54 -24.75
CA GLU A 269 14.24 1.23 -24.48
C GLU A 269 14.43 0.43 -23.19
N HIS A 270 13.52 0.55 -22.23
CA HIS A 270 13.65 -0.04 -20.91
C HIS A 270 12.87 -1.35 -20.79
N GLY A 271 13.60 -2.45 -20.70
CA GLY A 271 13.03 -3.77 -20.37
C GLY A 271 12.98 -4.02 -18.86
N LEU A 272 12.15 -4.99 -18.47
CA LEU A 272 12.27 -5.57 -17.15
C LEU A 272 13.65 -6.24 -17.00
N CYS A 273 14.37 -5.96 -15.94
CA CYS A 273 15.59 -6.70 -15.65
C CYS A 273 15.28 -8.17 -15.26
N THR A 274 16.29 -9.03 -15.28
CA THR A 274 16.12 -10.48 -15.09
C THR A 274 15.24 -10.84 -13.90
N ALA A 275 15.50 -10.25 -12.73
CA ALA A 275 14.70 -10.52 -11.53
C ALA A 275 13.25 -10.00 -11.65
N GLN A 276 13.04 -8.83 -12.27
CA GLN A 276 11.69 -8.30 -12.46
C GLN A 276 10.88 -9.17 -13.43
N MET A 277 11.51 -9.61 -14.54
CA MET A 277 10.87 -10.52 -15.49
C MET A 277 10.52 -11.85 -14.84
N GLY A 278 11.47 -12.44 -14.10
CA GLY A 278 11.24 -13.68 -13.37
C GLY A 278 10.11 -13.55 -12.35
N ALA A 279 10.03 -12.43 -11.62
CA ALA A 279 8.96 -12.17 -10.66
C ALA A 279 7.59 -12.04 -11.34
N VAL A 280 7.47 -11.30 -12.45
CA VAL A 280 6.20 -11.18 -13.22
C VAL A 280 5.75 -12.54 -13.73
N ASN A 281 6.66 -13.31 -14.33
CA ASN A 281 6.37 -14.65 -14.82
C ASN A 281 5.88 -15.58 -13.70
N THR A 282 6.58 -15.57 -12.56
CA THR A 282 6.23 -16.38 -11.37
C THR A 282 4.87 -15.98 -10.80
N ILE A 283 4.61 -14.68 -10.61
CA ILE A 283 3.32 -14.18 -10.14
C ILE A 283 2.17 -14.71 -10.99
N LEU A 284 2.30 -14.60 -12.31
CA LEU A 284 1.22 -14.90 -13.24
C LEU A 284 1.05 -16.39 -13.55
N SER A 285 2.08 -17.20 -13.29
CA SER A 285 1.98 -18.68 -13.38
C SER A 285 1.53 -19.31 -12.05
N GLU A 286 2.14 -18.93 -10.91
CA GLU A 286 1.78 -19.50 -9.61
C GLU A 286 0.38 -19.06 -9.14
N LEU A 287 -0.03 -17.85 -9.48
CA LEU A 287 -1.35 -17.31 -9.14
C LEU A 287 -2.38 -17.47 -10.27
N GLU A 288 -2.29 -18.52 -11.08
CA GLU A 288 -3.27 -18.75 -12.14
C GLU A 288 -4.70 -18.85 -11.60
N TYR A 289 -4.89 -19.56 -10.51
CA TYR A 289 -6.21 -19.76 -9.88
C TYR A 289 -6.39 -18.96 -8.60
N SER A 290 -5.52 -19.13 -7.62
CA SER A 290 -5.58 -18.46 -6.32
C SER A 290 -4.24 -18.56 -5.59
N GLY A 291 -4.05 -17.80 -4.52
CA GLY A 291 -2.89 -17.91 -3.66
C GLY A 291 -2.24 -16.58 -3.30
N VAL A 292 -1.07 -16.65 -2.66
CA VAL A 292 -0.26 -15.52 -2.21
C VAL A 292 1.15 -15.65 -2.75
N GLN A 293 1.68 -14.58 -3.35
CA GLN A 293 3.07 -14.48 -3.78
C GLN A 293 3.73 -13.27 -3.14
N GLY A 294 4.81 -13.51 -2.39
CA GLY A 294 5.67 -12.46 -1.83
C GLY A 294 6.76 -12.05 -2.81
N VAL A 295 6.98 -10.73 -2.94
CA VAL A 295 8.08 -10.15 -3.71
C VAL A 295 8.86 -9.22 -2.80
N ASN A 296 10.13 -9.51 -2.59
CA ASN A 296 11.03 -8.65 -1.85
C ASN A 296 11.61 -7.59 -2.80
N GLY A 297 11.23 -6.34 -2.55
CA GLY A 297 11.65 -5.22 -3.39
C GLY A 297 12.31 -4.11 -2.58
N PRO A 298 13.64 -4.16 -2.37
CA PRO A 298 14.40 -3.05 -1.80
C PRO A 298 14.15 -1.71 -2.49
N PRO A 299 14.56 -0.57 -1.88
CA PRO A 299 14.41 0.75 -2.49
C PRO A 299 15.02 0.78 -3.90
N GLY A 300 14.35 1.45 -4.84
CA GLY A 300 14.89 1.66 -6.18
C GLY A 300 14.97 0.42 -7.10
N THR A 301 14.39 -0.72 -6.71
CA THR A 301 14.40 -1.95 -7.52
C THR A 301 13.28 -2.07 -8.53
N GLY A 302 12.43 -1.02 -8.66
CA GLY A 302 11.36 -0.97 -9.66
C GLY A 302 10.13 -1.81 -9.31
N LYS A 303 9.73 -1.86 -8.04
CA LYS A 303 8.47 -2.47 -7.57
C LYS A 303 7.27 -2.00 -8.38
N THR A 304 7.13 -0.68 -8.57
CA THR A 304 6.05 -0.09 -9.35
C THR A 304 6.04 -0.57 -10.80
N THR A 305 7.22 -0.65 -11.44
CA THR A 305 7.34 -1.13 -12.84
C THR A 305 6.85 -2.58 -12.98
N LEU A 306 7.20 -3.43 -12.03
CA LEU A 306 6.72 -4.81 -11.96
C LEU A 306 5.19 -4.87 -11.83
N LEU A 307 4.62 -4.09 -10.91
CA LEU A 307 3.16 -4.05 -10.69
C LEU A 307 2.42 -3.53 -11.93
N LEU A 308 2.99 -2.57 -12.68
CA LEU A 308 2.43 -2.08 -13.94
C LEU A 308 2.30 -3.18 -14.99
N ASP A 309 3.33 -4.03 -15.15
CA ASP A 309 3.28 -5.13 -16.11
C ASP A 309 2.29 -6.24 -15.68
N VAL A 310 2.15 -6.49 -14.37
CA VAL A 310 1.10 -7.39 -13.84
C VAL A 310 -0.29 -6.82 -14.15
N ILE A 311 -0.54 -5.53 -13.91
CA ILE A 311 -1.80 -4.86 -14.22
C ILE A 311 -2.09 -4.94 -15.73
N ALA A 312 -1.09 -4.67 -16.58
CA ALA A 312 -1.25 -4.73 -18.03
C ALA A 312 -1.64 -6.14 -18.50
N GLU A 313 -1.01 -7.19 -17.97
CA GLU A 313 -1.33 -8.56 -18.33
C GLU A 313 -2.74 -8.96 -17.85
N VAL A 314 -3.18 -8.57 -16.67
CA VAL A 314 -4.54 -8.84 -16.17
C VAL A 314 -5.60 -8.21 -17.10
N ILE A 315 -5.35 -6.98 -17.58
CA ILE A 315 -6.24 -6.30 -18.53
C ILE A 315 -6.25 -7.04 -19.89
N VAL A 316 -5.08 -7.49 -20.38
CA VAL A 316 -4.98 -8.30 -21.62
C VAL A 316 -5.72 -9.62 -21.47
N ARG A 317 -5.58 -10.32 -20.34
CA ARG A 317 -6.34 -11.56 -20.07
C ARG A 317 -7.85 -11.34 -20.07
N ARG A 318 -8.33 -10.23 -19.49
CA ARG A 318 -9.74 -9.85 -19.53
C ARG A 318 -10.21 -9.54 -20.97
N ALA A 319 -9.39 -8.83 -21.74
CA ALA A 319 -9.70 -8.54 -23.16
C ALA A 319 -9.81 -9.82 -24.01
N LYS A 320 -9.01 -10.86 -23.74
CA LYS A 320 -9.16 -12.18 -24.39
C LYS A 320 -10.56 -12.76 -24.11
N VAL A 321 -11.03 -12.70 -22.86
CA VAL A 321 -12.39 -13.18 -22.51
C VAL A 321 -13.47 -12.33 -23.19
N LEU A 322 -13.32 -10.99 -23.23
CA LEU A 322 -14.24 -10.11 -23.95
C LEU A 322 -14.31 -10.41 -25.45
N ALA A 323 -13.14 -10.62 -26.08
CA ALA A 323 -13.02 -10.95 -27.49
C ALA A 323 -13.65 -12.31 -27.87
N ASP A 324 -13.65 -13.26 -26.91
CA ASP A 324 -14.28 -14.58 -27.12
C ASP A 324 -15.79 -14.57 -26.86
N LEU A 325 -16.25 -13.71 -25.93
CA LEU A 325 -17.68 -13.57 -25.63
C LEU A 325 -18.42 -12.79 -26.70
N GLY A 326 -17.80 -11.75 -27.27
CA GLY A 326 -18.48 -10.72 -28.05
C GLY A 326 -19.25 -9.72 -27.18
N CYS A 327 -19.46 -8.51 -27.67
CA CYS A 327 -20.08 -7.44 -26.89
C CYS A 327 -21.58 -7.65 -26.63
N ASP A 328 -22.27 -8.41 -27.46
CA ASP A 328 -23.68 -8.77 -27.34
C ASP A 328 -23.97 -9.70 -26.17
N LYS A 329 -23.01 -10.54 -25.79
CA LYS A 329 -23.13 -11.54 -24.70
C LYS A 329 -22.50 -11.10 -23.37
N LEU A 330 -22.16 -9.82 -23.23
CA LEU A 330 -21.59 -9.31 -21.98
C LEU A 330 -22.51 -9.39 -20.77
N PHE A 331 -23.82 -9.31 -21.00
CA PHE A 331 -24.83 -9.27 -19.96
C PHE A 331 -25.90 -10.35 -20.14
N ASN A 332 -26.25 -11.03 -19.03
CA ASN A 332 -27.23 -12.09 -18.97
C ASN A 332 -28.43 -11.67 -18.09
N GLY A 333 -29.35 -10.88 -18.66
CA GLY A 333 -30.53 -10.41 -17.94
C GLY A 333 -30.27 -9.23 -17.00
N HIS A 334 -31.29 -8.87 -16.23
CA HIS A 334 -31.24 -7.77 -15.27
C HIS A 334 -32.13 -8.06 -14.06
N GLN A 335 -31.90 -7.31 -12.97
CA GLN A 335 -32.74 -7.33 -11.77
C GLN A 335 -33.15 -5.91 -11.40
N LYS A 336 -34.45 -5.73 -11.08
CA LYS A 336 -34.97 -4.49 -10.52
C LYS A 336 -34.77 -4.51 -9.00
N VAL A 337 -34.28 -3.42 -8.44
CA VAL A 337 -34.11 -3.24 -7.00
C VAL A 337 -34.85 -1.97 -6.61
N ASP A 338 -35.89 -2.08 -5.82
CA ASP A 338 -36.66 -0.95 -5.31
C ASP A 338 -35.88 -0.29 -4.16
N ILE A 339 -35.71 1.03 -4.20
CA ILE A 339 -35.02 1.83 -3.17
C ILE A 339 -36.06 2.49 -2.26
N SER A 340 -37.13 2.97 -2.84
CA SER A 340 -38.30 3.55 -2.17
C SER A 340 -39.55 3.29 -3.01
N ASP A 341 -40.74 3.65 -2.49
CA ASP A 341 -42.00 3.46 -3.20
C ASP A 341 -42.05 4.10 -4.59
N SER A 342 -41.21 5.11 -4.86
CA SER A 342 -41.20 5.87 -6.13
C SER A 342 -39.90 5.73 -6.92
N SER A 343 -38.87 5.04 -6.38
CA SER A 343 -37.55 4.94 -7.03
C SER A 343 -36.98 3.51 -7.04
N TYR A 344 -36.41 3.15 -8.17
CA TYR A 344 -35.80 1.82 -8.37
C TYR A 344 -34.50 1.90 -9.19
N LEU A 345 -33.70 0.86 -9.09
CA LEU A 345 -32.48 0.64 -9.88
C LEU A 345 -32.64 -0.60 -10.77
N PHE A 346 -32.13 -0.53 -11.98
CA PHE A 346 -31.91 -1.71 -12.82
C PHE A 346 -30.44 -2.11 -12.80
N ILE A 347 -30.16 -3.34 -12.36
CA ILE A 347 -28.80 -3.90 -12.33
C ILE A 347 -28.72 -5.02 -13.36
N TYR A 348 -27.88 -4.84 -14.37
CA TYR A 348 -27.63 -5.83 -15.41
C TYR A 348 -26.56 -6.82 -14.98
N LYS A 349 -26.84 -8.12 -15.06
CA LYS A 349 -25.93 -9.17 -14.62
C LYS A 349 -24.87 -9.43 -15.70
N LEU A 350 -23.60 -9.29 -15.34
CA LEU A 350 -22.48 -9.60 -16.23
C LEU A 350 -22.39 -11.11 -16.50
N ALA A 351 -21.80 -11.47 -17.64
CA ALA A 351 -21.51 -12.86 -17.99
C ALA A 351 -20.60 -13.54 -16.94
N PRO A 352 -20.88 -14.78 -16.53
CA PRO A 352 -20.16 -15.45 -15.44
C PRO A 352 -18.62 -15.49 -15.59
N LYS A 353 -18.11 -15.56 -16.84
CA LYS A 353 -16.67 -15.56 -17.13
C LYS A 353 -15.95 -14.26 -16.74
N LEU A 354 -16.69 -13.16 -16.58
CA LEU A 354 -16.17 -11.84 -16.21
C LEU A 354 -16.22 -11.59 -14.71
N LEU A 355 -17.06 -12.37 -13.98
CA LEU A 355 -17.29 -12.12 -12.56
C LEU A 355 -16.12 -12.57 -11.69
N ASN A 356 -15.76 -11.72 -10.71
CA ASN A 356 -14.84 -12.03 -9.62
C ASN A 356 -13.43 -12.47 -10.06
N ASN A 357 -12.95 -12.05 -11.22
CA ASN A 357 -11.72 -12.61 -11.78
C ASN A 357 -10.66 -11.58 -12.20
N PHE A 358 -11.07 -10.38 -12.56
CA PHE A 358 -10.18 -9.39 -13.19
C PHE A 358 -10.14 -8.04 -12.47
N GLY A 359 -11.01 -7.78 -11.49
CA GLY A 359 -10.95 -6.57 -10.70
C GLY A 359 -9.65 -6.49 -9.91
N ILE A 360 -8.96 -5.33 -9.97
CA ILE A 360 -7.67 -5.13 -9.32
C ILE A 360 -7.83 -4.15 -8.17
N VAL A 361 -7.49 -4.58 -6.96
CA VAL A 361 -7.42 -3.72 -5.78
C VAL A 361 -5.95 -3.54 -5.40
N VAL A 362 -5.52 -2.28 -5.28
CA VAL A 362 -4.20 -1.94 -4.74
C VAL A 362 -4.38 -1.41 -3.33
N ALA A 363 -3.66 -2.01 -2.40
CA ALA A 363 -3.74 -1.64 -0.98
C ALA A 363 -2.37 -1.33 -0.38
N SER A 364 -2.34 -0.44 0.59
CA SER A 364 -1.15 -0.17 1.41
C SER A 364 -1.57 0.28 2.81
N ASN A 365 -0.66 0.17 3.76
CA ASN A 365 -0.87 0.76 5.08
C ASN A 365 -0.72 2.30 5.07
N ASN A 366 0.00 2.84 4.07
CA ASN A 366 0.26 4.27 3.93
C ASN A 366 -0.70 4.90 2.92
N ASN A 367 -1.55 5.84 3.37
CA ASN A 367 -2.48 6.55 2.51
C ASN A 367 -1.77 7.29 1.36
N SER A 368 -0.60 7.87 1.62
CA SER A 368 0.17 8.58 0.57
C SER A 368 0.66 7.62 -0.53
N ALA A 369 1.06 6.40 -0.19
CA ALA A 369 1.46 5.40 -1.17
C ALA A 369 0.29 4.96 -2.05
N VAL A 370 -0.88 4.74 -1.44
CA VAL A 370 -2.13 4.41 -2.14
C VAL A 370 -2.56 5.51 -3.11
N GLU A 371 -2.56 6.76 -2.65
CA GLU A 371 -2.93 7.91 -3.48
C GLU A 371 -1.92 8.14 -4.62
N ASN A 372 -0.62 7.97 -4.35
CA ASN A 372 0.41 8.15 -5.36
C ASN A 372 0.21 7.19 -6.53
N LEU A 373 0.03 5.89 -6.27
CA LEU A 373 -0.18 4.92 -7.35
C LEU A 373 -1.41 5.26 -8.19
N SER A 374 -2.54 5.58 -7.54
CA SER A 374 -3.78 5.94 -8.26
C SER A 374 -3.68 7.23 -9.05
N LYS A 375 -2.92 8.19 -8.54
CA LYS A 375 -2.67 9.46 -9.24
C LYS A 375 -1.64 9.31 -10.34
N GLU A 376 -0.66 8.40 -10.19
CA GLU A 376 0.43 8.21 -11.16
C GLU A 376 0.03 7.35 -12.36
N LEU A 377 -0.76 6.28 -12.17
CA LEU A 377 -1.20 5.38 -13.24
C LEU A 377 -1.84 6.11 -14.45
N PRO A 378 -2.77 7.07 -14.23
CA PRO A 378 -3.39 7.79 -15.33
C PRO A 378 -2.50 8.86 -15.96
N GLN A 379 -1.38 9.29 -15.34
CA GLN A 379 -0.60 10.43 -15.83
C GLN A 379 0.08 10.16 -17.18
N ALA A 380 0.00 11.12 -18.08
CA ALA A 380 0.64 11.05 -19.40
C ALA A 380 2.17 10.92 -19.34
N GLU A 381 2.80 11.37 -18.25
CA GLU A 381 4.24 11.24 -18.01
C GLU A 381 4.69 9.78 -17.74
N LYS A 382 3.75 8.90 -17.41
CA LYS A 382 4.04 7.48 -17.09
C LYS A 382 3.98 6.57 -18.31
N ILE A 383 3.71 7.13 -19.48
CA ILE A 383 3.73 6.42 -20.74
C ILE A 383 4.66 7.12 -21.74
N ASP A 384 5.13 6.39 -22.72
CA ASP A 384 5.92 6.92 -23.82
C ASP A 384 4.99 7.42 -24.95
N LYS A 385 4.52 8.67 -24.81
CA LYS A 385 3.66 9.31 -25.81
C LYS A 385 4.31 9.45 -27.19
N ASN A 386 5.64 9.44 -27.29
CA ASN A 386 6.33 9.50 -28.58
C ASN A 386 6.20 8.17 -29.33
N SER A 387 6.32 7.04 -28.62
CA SER A 387 6.16 5.69 -29.19
C SER A 387 4.69 5.27 -29.31
N PHE A 388 3.80 5.83 -28.48
CA PHE A 388 2.38 5.48 -28.41
C PHE A 388 1.49 6.73 -28.39
N PRO A 389 1.48 7.53 -29.47
CA PRO A 389 0.67 8.76 -29.55
C PRO A 389 -0.84 8.49 -29.45
N GLU A 390 -1.27 7.30 -29.90
CA GLU A 390 -2.65 6.83 -29.89
C GLU A 390 -3.17 6.37 -28.51
N ALA A 391 -2.29 6.30 -27.50
CA ALA A 391 -2.69 5.84 -26.16
C ALA A 391 -3.75 6.77 -25.56
N ASP A 392 -4.99 6.29 -25.56
CA ASP A 392 -6.19 6.96 -25.07
C ASP A 392 -7.15 5.93 -24.46
N TYR A 393 -7.59 6.16 -23.24
CA TYR A 393 -8.65 5.39 -22.62
C TYR A 393 -9.58 6.32 -21.83
N PHE A 394 -10.56 6.92 -22.53
CA PHE A 394 -11.48 7.93 -21.98
C PHE A 394 -10.73 9.14 -21.38
N ASP A 395 -9.73 9.68 -22.06
CA ASP A 395 -8.87 10.77 -21.58
C ASP A 395 -9.64 12.07 -21.34
N ASP A 396 -10.73 12.32 -22.06
CA ASP A 396 -11.67 13.42 -21.81
C ASP A 396 -12.14 13.48 -20.35
N CYS A 397 -12.45 12.30 -19.76
CA CYS A 397 -12.84 12.20 -18.34
C CYS A 397 -11.64 12.07 -17.41
N ALA A 398 -10.56 11.45 -17.88
CA ALA A 398 -9.39 11.15 -17.06
C ALA A 398 -8.71 12.42 -16.54
N SER A 399 -8.63 13.46 -17.37
CA SER A 399 -7.94 14.72 -17.05
C SER A 399 -8.58 15.51 -15.90
N LYS A 400 -9.80 15.15 -15.49
CA LYS A 400 -10.52 15.76 -14.36
C LYS A 400 -10.31 15.07 -13.03
N ILE A 401 -9.85 13.81 -13.07
CA ILE A 401 -9.67 12.99 -11.85
C ILE A 401 -8.46 13.45 -11.05
N THR A 402 -7.45 14.00 -11.73
CA THR A 402 -6.23 14.53 -11.10
C THR A 402 -5.90 15.91 -11.65
N ASP A 403 -5.09 16.70 -10.94
CA ASP A 403 -4.65 18.04 -11.36
C ASP A 403 -3.61 18.02 -12.51
N LYS A 404 -3.35 16.83 -13.11
CA LYS A 404 -2.36 16.62 -14.17
C LYS A 404 -3.00 16.07 -15.44
N LYS A 405 -2.30 16.26 -16.57
CA LYS A 405 -2.71 15.66 -17.84
C LYS A 405 -2.65 14.14 -17.75
N ASN A 406 -3.79 13.49 -17.95
CA ASN A 406 -3.95 12.05 -17.93
C ASN A 406 -4.10 11.49 -19.34
N TRP A 407 -3.82 10.20 -19.51
CA TRP A 407 -3.99 9.47 -20.76
C TRP A 407 -5.14 8.44 -20.70
N GLY A 408 -5.67 8.20 -19.53
CA GLY A 408 -6.77 7.26 -19.39
C GLY A 408 -7.35 7.14 -17.99
N VAL A 409 -8.60 6.67 -17.89
CA VAL A 409 -9.29 6.38 -16.63
C VAL A 409 -8.90 4.98 -16.14
N LEU A 410 -7.74 4.85 -15.54
CA LEU A 410 -7.17 3.54 -15.17
C LEU A 410 -7.26 3.21 -13.70
N ALA A 411 -7.38 4.22 -12.84
CA ALA A 411 -7.41 4.01 -11.41
C ALA A 411 -8.35 4.97 -10.68
N ALA A 412 -8.96 4.48 -9.59
CA ALA A 412 -9.80 5.25 -8.69
C ALA A 412 -9.34 5.09 -7.23
N ALA A 413 -9.08 6.20 -6.54
CA ALA A 413 -8.86 6.21 -5.10
C ALA A 413 -10.20 6.32 -4.37
N LEU A 414 -10.65 5.25 -3.69
CA LEU A 414 -11.98 5.20 -3.07
C LEU A 414 -11.95 4.92 -1.56
N GLY A 415 -10.77 5.00 -0.94
CA GLY A 415 -10.55 4.56 0.44
C GLY A 415 -11.30 5.35 1.52
N ASN A 416 -11.67 6.61 1.30
CA ASN A 416 -12.41 7.43 2.26
C ASN A 416 -13.57 8.17 1.61
N SER A 417 -14.49 8.71 2.42
CA SER A 417 -15.70 9.39 1.93
C SER A 417 -15.38 10.60 1.05
N ALA A 418 -14.37 11.39 1.40
CA ALA A 418 -13.96 12.55 0.60
C ALA A 418 -13.48 12.13 -0.80
N ASN A 419 -12.67 11.08 -0.89
CA ASN A 419 -12.19 10.54 -2.16
C ASN A 419 -13.33 9.95 -3.01
N LYS A 420 -14.30 9.24 -2.38
CA LYS A 420 -15.49 8.71 -3.08
C LYS A 420 -16.32 9.83 -3.71
N ILE A 421 -16.60 10.89 -2.94
CA ILE A 421 -17.35 12.06 -3.40
C ILE A 421 -16.58 12.81 -4.48
N ALA A 422 -15.29 13.03 -4.30
CA ALA A 422 -14.44 13.69 -5.29
C ALA A 422 -14.41 12.90 -6.62
N PHE A 423 -14.23 11.57 -6.54
CA PHE A 423 -14.25 10.72 -7.72
C PHE A 423 -15.62 10.72 -8.40
N TYR A 424 -16.72 10.61 -7.65
CA TYR A 424 -18.07 10.70 -8.18
C TYR A 424 -18.31 12.01 -8.94
N ASN A 425 -17.94 13.16 -8.35
CA ASN A 425 -18.15 14.47 -8.96
C ASN A 425 -17.28 14.67 -10.21
N ASN A 426 -16.04 14.18 -10.20
CA ASN A 426 -15.10 14.40 -11.30
C ASN A 426 -15.26 13.39 -12.46
N PHE A 427 -15.68 12.16 -12.14
CA PHE A 427 -15.79 11.08 -13.13
C PHE A 427 -17.22 10.90 -13.64
N TRP A 428 -18.21 10.87 -12.74
CA TRP A 428 -19.56 10.44 -13.06
C TRP A 428 -20.53 11.59 -13.32
N ARG A 429 -20.44 12.67 -12.57
CA ARG A 429 -21.39 13.79 -12.63
C ARG A 429 -20.68 15.13 -12.50
N ASN A 430 -20.38 15.76 -13.64
CA ASN A 430 -19.85 17.12 -13.64
C ASN A 430 -20.99 18.14 -13.68
N TYR A 431 -20.88 19.19 -12.86
CA TYR A 431 -21.86 20.29 -12.81
C TYR A 431 -21.51 21.42 -13.77
N ASN A 432 -20.41 21.34 -14.52
CA ASN A 432 -20.02 22.33 -15.53
C ASN A 432 -20.55 21.91 -16.90
N GLU A 433 -21.49 22.69 -17.45
CA GLU A 433 -22.18 22.38 -18.72
C GLU A 433 -21.26 22.21 -19.94
N ASN A 434 -20.02 22.67 -19.87
CA ASN A 434 -19.04 22.61 -20.98
C ASN A 434 -18.06 21.43 -20.91
N GLU A 435 -18.22 20.52 -19.95
CA GLU A 435 -17.28 19.43 -19.73
C GLU A 435 -17.94 18.06 -19.80
N ARG A 436 -17.41 17.15 -20.63
CA ARG A 436 -17.90 15.76 -20.76
C ARG A 436 -17.48 14.95 -19.54
N ASP A 437 -18.45 14.36 -18.85
CA ASP A 437 -18.24 13.33 -17.82
C ASP A 437 -18.51 11.94 -18.39
N PHE A 438 -18.26 10.90 -17.61
CA PHE A 438 -18.44 9.52 -18.10
C PHE A 438 -19.93 9.19 -18.34
N SER A 439 -20.85 9.77 -17.57
CA SER A 439 -22.30 9.61 -17.81
C SER A 439 -22.71 10.20 -19.16
N THR A 440 -22.19 11.39 -19.49
CA THR A 440 -22.42 12.05 -20.77
C THR A 440 -21.87 11.24 -21.96
N ILE A 441 -20.66 10.68 -21.81
CA ILE A 441 -20.09 9.79 -22.85
C ILE A 441 -21.00 8.58 -23.08
N LEU A 442 -21.53 7.97 -22.05
CA LEU A 442 -22.46 6.85 -22.19
C LEU A 442 -23.78 7.30 -22.83
N GLU A 443 -24.30 8.49 -22.46
CA GLU A 443 -25.54 9.06 -23.06
C GLU A 443 -25.40 9.29 -24.57
N GLU A 444 -24.32 9.90 -25.01
CA GLU A 444 -24.01 10.14 -26.42
C GLU A 444 -23.93 8.85 -27.23
N ASN A 445 -23.63 7.73 -26.58
CA ASN A 445 -23.49 6.42 -27.22
C ASN A 445 -24.74 5.53 -27.13
N LEU A 446 -25.84 5.98 -26.52
CA LEU A 446 -27.07 5.19 -26.42
C LEU A 446 -27.65 4.75 -27.78
N ASN A 447 -27.45 5.57 -28.82
CA ASN A 447 -27.95 5.31 -30.18
C ASN A 447 -26.83 4.84 -31.13
N ASN A 448 -25.61 4.63 -30.64
CA ASN A 448 -24.45 4.26 -31.44
C ASN A 448 -24.02 2.78 -31.24
N GLU A 449 -24.91 1.93 -30.72
CA GLU A 449 -24.59 0.53 -30.39
C GLU A 449 -23.99 -0.22 -31.58
N ALA A 450 -24.62 -0.18 -32.76
CA ALA A 450 -24.14 -0.89 -33.97
C ALA A 450 -22.75 -0.41 -34.41
N LYS A 451 -22.51 0.90 -34.39
CA LYS A 451 -21.20 1.48 -34.73
C LYS A 451 -20.12 1.02 -33.74
N ASN A 452 -20.41 1.06 -32.45
CA ASN A 452 -19.47 0.64 -31.40
C ASN A 452 -19.22 -0.88 -31.44
N GLN A 453 -20.23 -1.66 -31.84
CA GLN A 453 -20.07 -3.09 -32.08
C GLN A 453 -19.12 -3.39 -33.24
N GLU A 454 -19.23 -2.63 -34.35
CA GLU A 454 -18.29 -2.73 -35.48
C GLU A 454 -16.86 -2.38 -35.05
N LEU A 455 -16.68 -1.27 -34.30
CA LEU A 455 -15.36 -0.87 -33.78
C LEU A 455 -14.81 -1.93 -32.82
N PHE A 456 -15.62 -2.51 -31.95
CA PHE A 456 -15.24 -3.64 -31.11
C PHE A 456 -14.73 -4.82 -31.93
N ASN A 457 -15.46 -5.23 -32.98
CA ASN A 457 -15.07 -6.35 -33.82
C ASN A 457 -13.75 -6.09 -34.56
N ASN A 458 -13.54 -4.85 -35.05
CA ASN A 458 -12.29 -4.44 -35.67
C ASN A 458 -11.12 -4.50 -34.68
N SER A 459 -11.31 -3.96 -33.48
CA SER A 459 -10.31 -4.02 -32.40
C SER A 459 -9.98 -5.45 -31.98
N VAL A 460 -10.97 -6.34 -31.94
CA VAL A 460 -10.76 -7.78 -31.67
C VAL A 460 -9.94 -8.44 -32.78
N LYS A 461 -10.20 -8.10 -34.03
CA LYS A 461 -9.44 -8.64 -35.17
C LYS A 461 -7.96 -8.25 -35.08
N GLU A 462 -7.68 -6.97 -34.89
CA GLU A 462 -6.32 -6.45 -34.73
C GLU A 462 -5.62 -7.03 -33.50
N PHE A 463 -6.32 -7.08 -32.36
CA PHE A 463 -5.81 -7.69 -31.14
C PHE A 463 -5.40 -9.15 -31.34
N LYS A 464 -6.25 -9.96 -32.02
CA LYS A 464 -5.92 -11.36 -32.34
C LYS A 464 -4.70 -11.48 -33.23
N GLN A 465 -4.52 -10.57 -34.21
CA GLN A 465 -3.33 -10.54 -35.06
C GLN A 465 -2.05 -10.24 -34.25
N LEU A 466 -2.10 -9.23 -33.37
CA LEU A 466 -0.98 -8.92 -32.52
C LEU A 466 -0.64 -10.08 -31.55
N LEU A 467 -1.66 -10.74 -31.00
CA LEU A 467 -1.47 -11.93 -30.17
C LEU A 467 -0.83 -13.09 -30.96
N LEU A 468 -1.24 -13.35 -32.19
CA LEU A 468 -0.62 -14.38 -33.03
C LEU A 468 0.87 -14.06 -33.28
N SER A 469 1.18 -12.80 -33.55
CA SER A 469 2.58 -12.35 -33.74
C SER A 469 3.41 -12.53 -32.45
N PHE A 470 2.79 -12.28 -31.30
CA PHE A 470 3.45 -12.50 -30.01
C PHE A 470 3.63 -13.99 -29.68
N GLU A 471 2.64 -14.82 -29.97
CA GLU A 471 2.74 -16.29 -29.73
C GLU A 471 3.79 -16.92 -30.68
N GLU A 472 3.93 -16.43 -31.91
CA GLU A 472 5.02 -16.83 -32.81
C GLU A 472 6.40 -16.48 -32.20
N PHE A 473 6.56 -15.23 -31.75
CA PHE A 473 7.77 -14.80 -31.04
C PHE A 473 8.06 -15.69 -29.83
N LYS A 474 7.07 -15.86 -28.97
CA LYS A 474 7.17 -16.64 -27.74
C LYS A 474 7.56 -18.08 -27.98
N LYS A 475 7.00 -18.71 -29.02
CA LYS A 475 7.34 -20.07 -29.43
C LYS A 475 8.82 -20.18 -29.83
N LYS A 476 9.31 -19.23 -30.64
CA LYS A 476 10.73 -19.21 -31.07
C LYS A 476 11.68 -18.99 -29.91
N ALA A 477 11.35 -18.02 -29.03
CA ALA A 477 12.11 -17.77 -27.81
C ALA A 477 12.14 -19.00 -26.87
N THR A 478 11.00 -19.69 -26.74
CA THR A 478 10.90 -20.91 -25.90
C THR A 478 11.73 -22.04 -26.49
N ASN A 479 11.68 -22.26 -27.80
CA ASN A 479 12.48 -23.29 -28.46
C ASN A 479 13.97 -23.02 -28.28
N GLN A 480 14.42 -21.80 -28.51
CA GLN A 480 15.80 -21.39 -28.30
C GLN A 480 16.24 -21.60 -26.84
N TYR A 481 15.41 -21.17 -25.86
CA TYR A 481 15.68 -21.39 -24.44
C TYR A 481 15.83 -22.87 -24.09
N LEU A 482 14.92 -23.73 -24.59
CA LEU A 482 14.94 -25.17 -24.30
C LEU A 482 16.13 -25.89 -24.91
N GLU A 483 16.57 -25.46 -26.09
CA GLU A 483 17.75 -26.02 -26.78
C GLU A 483 19.03 -25.71 -26.00
N ASP A 484 19.22 -24.44 -25.58
CA ASP A 484 20.40 -24.04 -24.82
C ASP A 484 20.40 -24.57 -23.39
N ASN A 485 19.22 -24.62 -22.75
CA ASN A 485 19.09 -25.20 -21.39
C ASN A 485 19.34 -26.73 -21.35
N LYS A 486 19.01 -27.47 -22.43
CA LYS A 486 19.33 -28.90 -22.55
C LYS A 486 20.83 -29.12 -22.69
N THR A 487 21.52 -28.26 -23.45
CA THR A 487 22.97 -28.34 -23.65
C THR A 487 23.73 -28.11 -22.36
N GLU A 488 23.28 -27.18 -21.48
CA GLU A 488 23.91 -26.95 -20.17
C GLU A 488 23.64 -28.08 -19.18
N ASN A 489 22.43 -28.61 -19.09
CA ASN A 489 22.11 -29.74 -18.22
C ASN A 489 22.83 -31.03 -18.68
N THR A 490 23.05 -31.23 -19.98
CA THR A 490 23.85 -32.33 -20.52
C THR A 490 25.34 -32.08 -20.35
N LYS A 491 25.85 -30.83 -20.44
CA LYS A 491 27.25 -30.50 -20.12
C LYS A 491 27.56 -30.77 -18.66
N SER A 492 26.71 -30.33 -17.71
CA SER A 492 26.86 -30.59 -16.27
C SER A 492 26.77 -32.10 -15.94
N ALA A 493 25.86 -32.83 -16.57
CA ALA A 493 25.79 -34.29 -16.45
C ALA A 493 26.94 -35.00 -17.20
N LEU A 494 27.43 -34.46 -18.34
CA LEU A 494 28.60 -35.01 -19.06
C LEU A 494 29.89 -34.62 -18.37
N GLU A 495 30.06 -33.47 -17.76
CA GLU A 495 31.24 -33.13 -16.96
C GLU A 495 31.35 -34.07 -15.74
N ALA A 496 30.21 -34.39 -15.12
CA ALA A 496 30.18 -35.46 -14.12
C ALA A 496 30.47 -36.85 -14.70
N PHE A 497 30.10 -37.11 -15.96
CA PHE A 497 30.28 -38.37 -16.66
C PHE A 497 31.63 -38.43 -17.42
N VAL A 498 32.13 -37.31 -17.95
CA VAL A 498 33.44 -37.19 -18.65
C VAL A 498 34.61 -37.18 -17.67
N ASN A 499 34.43 -36.83 -16.42
CA ASN A 499 35.35 -37.22 -15.37
C ASN A 499 35.39 -38.75 -15.16
N CYS A 500 34.41 -39.47 -15.68
CA CYS A 500 34.40 -40.96 -15.67
C CYS A 500 34.91 -41.61 -16.98
N LEU A 501 34.85 -40.93 -18.14
CA LEU A 501 35.20 -41.53 -19.43
C LEU A 501 35.93 -40.51 -20.34
N LYS A 502 37.24 -40.60 -20.39
CA LYS A 502 38.06 -39.91 -21.40
C LYS A 502 37.85 -40.49 -22.79
N THR A 503 36.85 -40.00 -23.52
CA THR A 503 36.83 -40.14 -24.99
C THR A 503 35.86 -39.16 -25.62
N GLY A 504 36.32 -38.30 -26.52
CA GLY A 504 35.54 -37.27 -27.21
C GLY A 504 34.63 -37.81 -28.29
N ILE A 505 33.42 -37.30 -28.33
CA ILE A 505 32.61 -37.17 -29.55
C ILE A 505 31.82 -35.86 -29.46
N LEU A 506 32.15 -34.91 -30.30
CA LEU A 506 31.38 -33.70 -30.52
C LEU A 506 30.13 -34.06 -31.36
N SER A 507 28.95 -33.86 -30.83
CA SER A 507 27.68 -33.95 -31.57
C SER A 507 27.44 -32.65 -32.34
N PRO A 508 27.02 -32.68 -33.63
CA PRO A 508 26.81 -31.45 -34.40
C PRO A 508 25.57 -30.70 -33.93
N ARG A 509 25.69 -29.36 -33.80
CA ARG A 509 24.54 -28.46 -33.56
C ARG A 509 23.46 -28.72 -34.60
N ASN A 510 22.22 -28.91 -34.18
CA ASN A 510 21.10 -29.09 -35.07
C ASN A 510 20.78 -27.77 -35.82
N LYS A 511 20.66 -27.84 -37.18
CA LYS A 511 20.33 -26.71 -38.07
C LYS A 511 19.05 -25.95 -37.71
N VAL A 512 18.17 -26.49 -36.85
CA VAL A 512 16.93 -25.84 -36.38
C VAL A 512 17.22 -24.75 -35.33
N SER A 513 18.28 -24.89 -34.53
CA SER A 513 18.67 -23.91 -33.52
C SER A 513 19.18 -22.59 -34.11
N ASP A 514 19.98 -22.71 -35.17
CA ASP A 514 20.57 -21.55 -35.85
C ASP A 514 19.47 -20.65 -36.45
N ASN A 515 18.39 -21.23 -36.97
CA ASN A 515 17.30 -20.50 -37.59
C ASN A 515 16.45 -19.72 -36.54
N ASN A 516 16.21 -20.29 -35.37
CA ASN A 516 15.48 -19.60 -34.28
C ASN A 516 16.29 -18.42 -33.71
N LEU A 517 17.58 -18.60 -33.50
CA LEU A 517 18.51 -17.59 -33.01
C LEU A 517 18.61 -16.41 -33.99
N GLU A 518 18.85 -16.70 -35.30
CA GLU A 518 18.92 -15.68 -36.33
C GLU A 518 17.63 -14.87 -36.45
N GLU A 519 16.48 -15.51 -36.37
CA GLU A 519 15.19 -14.80 -36.39
C GLU A 519 14.97 -13.92 -35.14
N LEU A 520 15.33 -14.38 -33.95
CA LEU A 520 15.23 -13.57 -32.72
C LEU A 520 16.10 -12.29 -32.81
N ILE A 521 17.28 -12.40 -33.42
CA ILE A 521 18.17 -11.27 -33.64
C ILE A 521 17.67 -10.36 -34.78
N ASN A 522 17.45 -10.92 -35.95
CA ASN A 522 17.20 -10.12 -37.17
C ASN A 522 15.77 -9.59 -37.26
N LYS A 523 14.75 -10.46 -37.04
CA LYS A 523 13.34 -10.09 -37.11
C LYS A 523 12.89 -9.29 -35.86
N TYR A 524 13.21 -9.79 -34.67
CA TYR A 524 12.74 -9.19 -33.41
C TYR A 524 13.75 -8.21 -32.80
N GLY A 525 14.99 -8.14 -33.26
CA GLY A 525 16.00 -7.16 -32.88
C GLY A 525 16.51 -7.36 -31.45
N ILE A 526 16.55 -8.61 -30.98
CA ILE A 526 17.05 -8.91 -29.62
C ILE A 526 18.58 -8.97 -29.66
N GLU A 527 19.22 -8.23 -28.77
CA GLU A 527 20.68 -8.31 -28.60
C GLU A 527 21.08 -9.67 -28.02
N THR A 528 22.20 -10.24 -28.52
CA THR A 528 22.70 -11.57 -28.11
C THR A 528 22.89 -11.71 -26.59
N LYS A 529 23.35 -10.62 -25.92
CA LYS A 529 23.50 -10.58 -24.47
C LYS A 529 22.19 -10.76 -23.68
N ASN A 530 21.04 -10.51 -24.31
CA ASN A 530 19.68 -10.65 -23.74
C ASN A 530 19.02 -11.98 -24.13
N LEU A 531 19.68 -12.84 -24.89
CA LEU A 531 19.23 -14.19 -25.19
C LEU A 531 19.82 -15.17 -24.20
N PHE A 532 19.04 -16.15 -23.76
CA PHE A 532 19.52 -17.25 -22.93
C PHE A 532 20.42 -18.17 -23.79
N ASN A 533 21.72 -18.02 -23.64
CA ASN A 533 22.76 -18.73 -24.35
C ASN A 533 24.00 -18.91 -23.45
N GLU A 534 25.05 -19.53 -23.97
CA GLU A 534 26.29 -19.74 -23.21
C GLU A 534 26.93 -18.43 -22.74
N GLU A 535 26.85 -17.34 -23.54
CA GLU A 535 27.31 -16.02 -23.13
C GLU A 535 26.52 -15.49 -21.91
N PHE A 536 25.18 -15.66 -21.92
CA PHE A 536 24.32 -15.23 -20.82
C PHE A 536 24.57 -16.02 -19.53
N THR A 537 24.65 -17.35 -19.63
CA THR A 537 24.73 -18.26 -18.47
C THR A 537 26.12 -18.26 -17.83
N SER A 538 27.16 -17.94 -18.60
CA SER A 538 28.55 -17.82 -18.11
C SER A 538 28.81 -16.55 -17.30
N LYS A 539 27.97 -15.53 -17.46
CA LYS A 539 28.11 -14.26 -16.73
C LYS A 539 27.97 -14.47 -15.21
N ASP A 540 28.57 -13.59 -14.47
CA ASP A 540 28.36 -13.51 -13.04
C ASP A 540 26.90 -13.10 -12.74
N LEU A 541 26.41 -13.47 -11.54
CA LEU A 541 25.01 -13.24 -11.17
C LEU A 541 24.66 -11.73 -11.12
N LYS A 542 25.62 -10.86 -10.77
CA LYS A 542 25.41 -9.40 -10.76
C LYS A 542 25.17 -8.86 -12.16
N GLU A 543 25.96 -9.33 -13.14
CA GLU A 543 25.81 -8.96 -14.54
C GLU A 543 24.45 -9.46 -15.11
N ILE A 544 24.07 -10.72 -14.81
CA ILE A 544 22.79 -11.29 -15.21
C ILE A 544 21.62 -10.43 -14.71
N HIS A 545 21.67 -9.92 -13.50
CA HIS A 545 20.60 -9.08 -12.95
C HIS A 545 20.48 -7.71 -13.65
N LEU A 546 21.50 -7.23 -14.35
CA LEU A 546 21.46 -5.99 -15.14
C LEU A 546 20.86 -6.18 -16.53
N LEU A 547 20.80 -7.43 -17.02
CA LEU A 547 20.27 -7.75 -18.33
C LEU A 547 18.74 -7.73 -18.35
N SER A 548 18.17 -7.59 -19.56
CA SER A 548 16.73 -7.65 -19.81
C SER A 548 16.44 -8.80 -20.79
N PRO A 549 16.23 -10.04 -20.29
CA PRO A 549 16.07 -11.20 -21.15
C PRO A 549 14.93 -11.03 -22.16
N TYR A 550 15.17 -11.45 -23.41
CA TYR A 550 14.22 -11.39 -24.53
C TYR A 550 13.60 -10.01 -24.80
N HIS A 551 14.24 -8.95 -24.31
CA HIS A 551 13.79 -7.58 -24.55
C HIS A 551 14.43 -6.97 -25.82
N SER A 552 13.61 -6.29 -26.59
CA SER A 552 14.02 -5.34 -27.64
C SER A 552 12.95 -4.26 -27.78
N LYS A 553 13.28 -3.16 -28.49
CA LYS A 553 12.30 -2.12 -28.83
C LYS A 553 11.09 -2.70 -29.58
N LYS A 554 11.32 -3.61 -30.54
CA LYS A 554 10.25 -4.25 -31.31
C LYS A 554 9.31 -5.10 -30.45
N VAL A 555 9.86 -5.93 -29.55
CA VAL A 555 9.07 -6.75 -28.62
C VAL A 555 8.35 -5.88 -27.59
N ALA A 556 8.99 -4.84 -27.08
CA ALA A 556 8.36 -3.87 -26.20
C ALA A 556 7.17 -3.16 -26.84
N THR A 557 7.34 -2.70 -28.10
CA THR A 557 6.27 -2.09 -28.89
C THR A 557 5.12 -3.06 -29.09
N LEU A 558 5.38 -4.30 -29.53
CA LEU A 558 4.36 -5.32 -29.77
C LEU A 558 3.53 -5.58 -28.50
N ARG A 559 4.19 -5.82 -27.37
CA ARG A 559 3.51 -6.10 -26.08
C ARG A 559 2.70 -4.89 -25.58
N SER A 560 3.23 -3.66 -25.76
CA SER A 560 2.51 -2.44 -25.38
C SER A 560 1.31 -2.19 -26.30
N GLN A 561 1.41 -2.47 -27.61
CA GLN A 561 0.29 -2.39 -28.56
C GLN A 561 -0.80 -3.42 -28.22
N ILE A 562 -0.45 -4.63 -27.81
CA ILE A 562 -1.42 -5.62 -27.32
C ILE A 562 -2.20 -5.08 -26.14
N PHE A 563 -1.53 -4.45 -25.17
CA PHE A 563 -2.19 -3.84 -24.02
C PHE A 563 -3.10 -2.65 -24.40
N LEU A 564 -2.64 -1.75 -25.28
CA LEU A 564 -3.44 -0.61 -25.73
C LEU A 564 -4.66 -1.09 -26.53
N LYS A 565 -4.51 -2.12 -27.37
CA LYS A 565 -5.61 -2.71 -28.09
C LYS A 565 -6.59 -3.47 -27.16
N ALA A 566 -6.09 -4.04 -26.08
CA ALA A 566 -6.92 -4.61 -25.02
C ALA A 566 -7.79 -3.52 -24.34
N LEU A 567 -7.24 -2.34 -24.06
CA LEU A 567 -8.02 -1.21 -23.54
C LEU A 567 -9.07 -0.71 -24.56
N GLU A 568 -8.73 -0.70 -25.83
CA GLU A 568 -9.66 -0.33 -26.89
C GLU A 568 -10.85 -1.31 -26.98
N ILE A 569 -10.61 -2.62 -26.82
CA ILE A 569 -11.67 -3.63 -26.71
C ILE A 569 -12.59 -3.32 -25.50
N HIS A 570 -12.04 -2.97 -24.34
CA HIS A 570 -12.84 -2.57 -23.20
C HIS A 570 -13.67 -1.33 -23.50
N LYS A 571 -13.06 -0.29 -24.10
CA LYS A 571 -13.72 0.96 -24.47
C LYS A 571 -14.96 0.70 -25.35
N TYR A 572 -14.81 -0.06 -26.44
CA TYR A 572 -15.92 -0.32 -27.34
C TYR A 572 -16.94 -1.34 -26.79
N ALA A 573 -16.52 -2.30 -25.96
CA ALA A 573 -17.45 -3.17 -25.25
C ALA A 573 -18.38 -2.38 -24.31
N ILE A 574 -17.84 -1.37 -23.62
CA ILE A 574 -18.60 -0.45 -22.74
C ILE A 574 -19.54 0.40 -23.59
N LEU A 575 -19.05 1.04 -24.67
CA LEU A 575 -19.83 1.94 -25.51
C LEU A 575 -20.92 1.21 -26.29
N ALA A 576 -20.70 -0.02 -26.74
CA ALA A 576 -21.71 -0.87 -27.37
C ALA A 576 -22.79 -1.35 -26.38
N ASN A 577 -22.56 -1.25 -25.08
CA ASN A 577 -23.52 -1.56 -24.02
C ASN A 577 -23.80 -0.36 -23.12
N ALA A 578 -23.73 0.86 -23.67
CA ALA A 578 -23.79 2.13 -22.94
C ALA A 578 -24.97 2.21 -21.95
N LYS A 579 -26.19 1.82 -22.37
CA LYS A 579 -27.39 1.81 -21.52
C LYS A 579 -27.22 0.93 -20.28
N LYS A 580 -26.67 -0.26 -20.45
CA LYS A 580 -26.50 -1.24 -19.36
C LYS A 580 -25.43 -0.77 -18.38
N PHE A 581 -24.28 -0.29 -18.89
CA PHE A 581 -23.23 0.29 -18.04
C PHE A 581 -23.68 1.54 -17.31
N LYS A 582 -24.45 2.43 -17.97
CA LYS A 582 -25.00 3.64 -17.34
C LYS A 582 -25.86 3.28 -16.11
N ASN A 583 -26.74 2.27 -16.24
CA ASN A 583 -27.57 1.82 -15.13
C ASN A 583 -26.76 1.18 -14.01
N ASN A 584 -25.80 0.30 -14.33
CA ASN A 584 -24.95 -0.35 -13.34
C ASN A 584 -24.07 0.66 -12.61
N LEU A 585 -23.45 1.62 -13.31
CA LEU A 585 -22.63 2.64 -12.69
C LEU A 585 -23.42 3.62 -11.83
N LYS A 586 -24.65 4.01 -12.26
CA LYS A 586 -25.57 4.77 -11.42
C LYS A 586 -25.83 4.00 -10.11
N SER A 587 -26.20 2.72 -10.22
CA SER A 587 -26.45 1.86 -9.06
C SER A 587 -25.21 1.68 -8.17
N PHE A 588 -24.04 1.56 -8.79
CA PHE A 588 -22.78 1.49 -8.08
C PHE A 588 -22.49 2.75 -7.25
N PHE A 589 -22.68 3.94 -7.83
CA PHE A 589 -22.46 5.18 -7.11
C PHE A 589 -23.48 5.41 -6.01
N GLU A 590 -24.76 5.10 -6.22
CA GLU A 590 -25.77 5.16 -5.16
C GLU A 590 -25.39 4.22 -3.98
N MET A 591 -24.89 3.04 -4.28
CA MET A 591 -24.42 2.08 -3.27
C MET A 591 -23.19 2.57 -2.51
N ILE A 592 -22.10 3.00 -3.20
CA ILE A 592 -20.84 3.37 -2.50
C ILE A 592 -20.93 4.68 -1.74
N LEU A 593 -21.92 5.54 -2.10
CA LEU A 593 -22.22 6.78 -1.39
C LEU A 593 -23.22 6.57 -0.24
N GLY A 594 -23.67 5.33 0.01
CA GLY A 594 -24.58 4.99 1.10
C GLY A 594 -26.05 5.37 0.88
N ARG A 595 -26.44 5.71 -0.36
CA ARG A 595 -27.78 6.15 -0.73
C ARG A 595 -28.73 5.00 -1.08
N ALA A 596 -28.18 3.81 -1.37
CA ALA A 596 -28.93 2.60 -1.67
C ALA A 596 -28.29 1.36 -1.04
N THR A 597 -29.11 0.46 -0.51
CA THR A 597 -28.69 -0.85 -0.04
C THR A 597 -28.93 -1.90 -1.11
N VAL A 598 -27.90 -2.69 -1.41
CA VAL A 598 -27.91 -3.72 -2.45
C VAL A 598 -27.52 -5.07 -1.85
N SER A 599 -28.10 -6.15 -2.35
CA SER A 599 -27.74 -7.51 -1.91
C SER A 599 -26.28 -7.84 -2.19
N LYS A 600 -25.70 -8.78 -1.45
CA LYS A 600 -24.30 -9.20 -1.63
C LYS A 600 -23.99 -9.65 -3.07
N GLU A 601 -24.88 -10.44 -3.69
CA GLU A 601 -24.73 -10.90 -5.07
C GLU A 601 -24.64 -9.73 -6.04
N LEU A 602 -25.56 -8.78 -5.94
CA LEU A 602 -25.60 -7.61 -6.82
C LEU A 602 -24.46 -6.63 -6.55
N THR A 603 -24.00 -6.53 -5.29
CA THR A 603 -22.82 -5.74 -4.92
C THR A 603 -21.59 -6.19 -5.72
N SER A 604 -21.33 -7.50 -5.79
CA SER A 604 -20.22 -8.06 -6.56
C SER A 604 -20.33 -7.72 -8.06
N ILE A 605 -21.53 -7.83 -8.63
CA ILE A 605 -21.78 -7.50 -10.05
C ILE A 605 -21.53 -6.01 -10.34
N LEU A 606 -21.92 -5.14 -9.43
CA LEU A 606 -21.69 -3.69 -9.56
C LEU A 606 -20.20 -3.35 -9.50
N TRP A 607 -19.44 -3.99 -8.60
CA TRP A 607 -18.00 -3.84 -8.55
C TRP A 607 -17.32 -4.33 -9.82
N ASP A 608 -17.71 -5.51 -10.35
CA ASP A 608 -17.12 -6.01 -11.62
C ASP A 608 -17.49 -5.11 -12.81
N SER A 609 -18.71 -4.54 -12.83
CA SER A 609 -19.09 -3.53 -13.83
C SER A 609 -18.23 -2.28 -13.74
N PHE A 610 -17.93 -1.82 -12.53
CA PHE A 610 -17.04 -0.69 -12.30
C PHE A 610 -15.60 -1.01 -12.72
N PHE A 611 -15.07 -2.19 -12.35
CA PHE A 611 -13.73 -2.64 -12.75
C PHE A 611 -13.56 -2.82 -14.26
N LEU A 612 -14.63 -3.04 -15.01
CA LEU A 612 -14.57 -3.03 -16.47
C LEU A 612 -14.29 -1.63 -17.00
N CYS A 613 -14.84 -0.59 -16.38
CA CYS A 613 -14.63 0.80 -16.75
C CYS A 613 -13.35 1.39 -16.18
N VAL A 614 -13.06 1.09 -14.90
CA VAL A 614 -11.89 1.58 -14.14
C VAL A 614 -11.15 0.37 -13.57
N PRO A 615 -10.12 -0.14 -14.26
CA PRO A 615 -9.50 -1.43 -13.95
C PRO A 615 -8.93 -1.57 -12.53
N VAL A 616 -8.47 -0.48 -11.93
CA VAL A 616 -7.75 -0.47 -10.66
C VAL A 616 -8.48 0.39 -9.63
N VAL A 617 -8.69 -0.14 -8.44
CA VAL A 617 -9.17 0.63 -7.27
C VAL A 617 -8.11 0.60 -6.19
N SER A 618 -7.78 1.75 -5.65
CA SER A 618 -6.85 1.83 -4.53
C SER A 618 -7.53 2.21 -3.22
N THR A 619 -7.04 1.60 -2.14
CA THR A 619 -7.55 1.81 -0.78
C THR A 619 -6.45 1.59 0.26
N SER A 620 -6.56 2.20 1.44
CA SER A 620 -5.74 1.76 2.57
C SER A 620 -6.29 0.47 3.17
N LEU A 621 -5.42 -0.35 3.77
CA LEU A 621 -5.84 -1.56 4.49
C LEU A 621 -6.91 -1.24 5.55
N ALA A 622 -6.77 -0.12 6.25
CA ALA A 622 -7.72 0.36 7.24
C ALA A 622 -9.10 0.76 6.69
N SER A 623 -9.18 1.13 5.40
CA SER A 623 -10.45 1.54 4.78
C SER A 623 -11.18 0.38 4.08
N ALA A 624 -10.54 -0.76 3.95
CA ALA A 624 -10.99 -1.87 3.12
C ALA A 624 -12.33 -2.47 3.57
N SER A 625 -12.52 -2.68 4.87
CA SER A 625 -13.78 -3.23 5.43
C SER A 625 -14.99 -2.35 5.11
N ARG A 626 -14.80 -1.02 5.11
CA ARG A 626 -15.84 -0.03 4.80
C ARG A 626 -16.05 0.18 3.30
N LEU A 627 -15.01 -0.04 2.49
CA LEU A 627 -15.15 0.05 1.04
C LEU A 627 -15.84 -1.18 0.46
N PHE A 628 -15.57 -2.35 1.02
CA PHE A 628 -16.06 -3.64 0.56
C PHE A 628 -16.90 -4.39 1.62
N PRO A 629 -17.93 -3.76 2.23
CA PRO A 629 -18.65 -4.36 3.36
C PRO A 629 -19.39 -5.64 2.97
N ASN A 630 -19.95 -5.71 1.75
CA ASN A 630 -20.74 -6.81 1.23
C ASN A 630 -20.01 -7.66 0.18
N ILE A 631 -18.71 -7.51 0.07
CA ILE A 631 -17.87 -8.39 -0.75
C ILE A 631 -17.42 -9.58 0.09
N ASP A 632 -17.73 -10.77 -0.38
CA ASP A 632 -17.40 -12.04 0.27
C ASP A 632 -16.06 -12.64 -0.25
N LYS A 633 -15.74 -13.85 0.21
CA LYS A 633 -14.51 -14.55 -0.18
C LYS A 633 -14.39 -14.71 -1.69
N ASN A 634 -13.18 -14.53 -2.21
CA ASN A 634 -12.83 -14.72 -3.62
C ASN A 634 -13.59 -13.85 -4.63
N GLN A 635 -14.16 -12.72 -4.21
CA GLN A 635 -14.91 -11.82 -5.10
C GLN A 635 -14.06 -10.68 -5.70
N ILE A 636 -12.83 -10.49 -5.25
CA ILE A 636 -11.84 -9.61 -5.87
C ILE A 636 -10.87 -10.48 -6.69
N GLY A 637 -10.65 -10.15 -7.96
CA GLY A 637 -9.79 -10.93 -8.85
C GLY A 637 -8.32 -10.91 -8.42
N TRP A 638 -7.78 -9.70 -8.16
CA TRP A 638 -6.39 -9.45 -7.81
C TRP A 638 -6.27 -8.42 -6.69
N LEU A 639 -5.47 -8.76 -5.70
CA LEU A 639 -5.05 -7.84 -4.63
C LEU A 639 -3.54 -7.63 -4.75
N LEU A 640 -3.13 -6.38 -4.85
CA LEU A 640 -1.73 -5.96 -4.87
C LEU A 640 -1.47 -5.15 -3.61
N ILE A 641 -0.68 -5.67 -2.67
CA ILE A 641 -0.32 -4.94 -1.43
C ILE A 641 1.08 -4.37 -1.61
N ASP A 642 1.19 -3.05 -1.64
CA ASP A 642 2.48 -2.35 -1.71
C ASP A 642 2.93 -1.83 -0.33
N GLU A 643 4.24 -1.71 -0.14
CA GLU A 643 4.88 -1.35 1.13
C GLU A 643 4.44 -2.27 2.30
N ALA A 644 4.27 -3.55 2.02
CA ALA A 644 3.73 -4.54 2.95
C ALA A 644 4.59 -4.80 4.20
N GLY A 645 5.86 -4.37 4.17
CA GLY A 645 6.76 -4.41 5.33
C GLY A 645 6.28 -3.56 6.51
N GLN A 646 5.48 -2.51 6.25
CA GLN A 646 4.95 -1.58 7.25
C GLN A 646 3.57 -1.97 7.81
N ALA A 647 2.95 -2.99 7.26
CA ALA A 647 1.62 -3.41 7.66
C ALA A 647 1.69 -4.54 8.69
N THR A 648 0.97 -4.39 9.81
CA THR A 648 0.84 -5.47 10.79
C THR A 648 0.18 -6.70 10.16
N PRO A 649 0.55 -7.92 10.55
CA PRO A 649 0.04 -9.15 9.94
C PRO A 649 -1.48 -9.22 9.80
N GLN A 650 -2.20 -8.80 10.83
CA GLN A 650 -3.66 -8.83 10.89
C GLN A 650 -4.37 -7.83 10.00
N SER A 651 -3.68 -6.75 9.58
CA SER A 651 -4.30 -5.66 8.84
C SER A 651 -4.76 -6.04 7.43
N ALA A 652 -4.19 -7.10 6.84
CA ALA A 652 -4.49 -7.52 5.48
C ALA A 652 -5.53 -8.64 5.38
N VAL A 653 -5.88 -9.31 6.49
CA VAL A 653 -6.70 -10.55 6.45
C VAL A 653 -8.05 -10.34 5.77
N GLY A 654 -8.70 -9.19 6.00
CA GLY A 654 -10.00 -8.89 5.41
C GLY A 654 -9.96 -8.77 3.89
N LEU A 655 -8.95 -8.12 3.32
CA LEU A 655 -8.78 -8.02 1.87
C LEU A 655 -8.30 -9.34 1.25
N ILE A 656 -7.40 -10.05 1.92
CA ILE A 656 -6.92 -11.37 1.47
C ILE A 656 -8.09 -12.36 1.38
N GLN A 657 -8.99 -12.38 2.38
CA GLN A 657 -10.21 -13.20 2.34
C GLN A 657 -11.08 -12.92 1.11
N ARG A 658 -11.22 -11.64 0.76
CA ARG A 658 -12.05 -11.20 -0.37
C ARG A 658 -11.43 -11.48 -1.73
N SER A 659 -10.14 -11.81 -1.77
CA SER A 659 -9.35 -11.86 -3.01
C SER A 659 -9.01 -13.28 -3.43
N LYS A 660 -9.05 -13.54 -4.75
CA LYS A 660 -8.59 -14.82 -5.32
C LYS A 660 -7.06 -14.90 -5.34
N ARG A 661 -6.39 -13.82 -5.74
CA ARG A 661 -4.94 -13.75 -5.94
C ARG A 661 -4.39 -12.57 -5.19
N CYS A 662 -3.30 -12.78 -4.47
CA CYS A 662 -2.67 -11.73 -3.68
C CYS A 662 -1.17 -11.65 -3.98
N VAL A 663 -0.73 -10.50 -4.46
CA VAL A 663 0.70 -10.16 -4.64
C VAL A 663 1.09 -9.19 -3.53
N ILE A 664 2.05 -9.59 -2.73
CA ILE A 664 2.52 -8.81 -1.58
C ILE A 664 3.93 -8.33 -1.87
N VAL A 665 4.08 -7.01 -2.00
CA VAL A 665 5.34 -6.37 -2.39
C VAL A 665 5.80 -5.44 -1.28
N GLY A 666 7.04 -5.61 -0.84
CA GLY A 666 7.61 -4.77 0.21
C GLY A 666 9.05 -5.16 0.50
N ASP A 667 9.59 -4.58 1.55
CA ASP A 667 10.93 -4.86 2.02
C ASP A 667 10.91 -4.96 3.55
N PRO A 668 11.17 -6.13 4.13
CA PRO A 668 11.19 -6.32 5.59
C PRO A 668 12.39 -5.65 6.27
N LEU A 669 13.38 -5.16 5.51
CA LEU A 669 14.57 -4.46 5.99
C LEU A 669 14.46 -2.93 5.87
N GLN A 670 13.25 -2.43 5.59
CA GLN A 670 12.87 -1.02 5.74
C GLN A 670 12.08 -0.81 7.03
N ILE A 671 11.19 0.19 7.08
CA ILE A 671 10.41 0.50 8.28
C ILE A 671 9.49 -0.67 8.63
N GLU A 672 9.52 -1.04 9.89
CA GLU A 672 8.65 -2.04 10.48
C GLU A 672 7.25 -1.47 10.77
N PRO A 673 6.24 -2.33 10.99
CA PRO A 673 4.92 -1.88 11.39
C PRO A 673 4.95 -1.07 12.68
N VAL A 674 4.18 0.01 12.73
CA VAL A 674 3.98 0.75 13.97
C VAL A 674 2.95 0.01 14.83
N VAL A 675 3.39 -0.48 15.98
CA VAL A 675 2.55 -1.19 16.95
C VAL A 675 2.30 -0.24 18.13
N THR A 676 1.03 0.09 18.38
CA THR A 676 0.63 1.05 19.44
C THR A 676 0.26 0.38 20.77
N ILE A 677 0.31 -0.94 20.82
CA ILE A 677 -0.04 -1.75 21.98
C ILE A 677 1.23 -2.13 22.73
N SER A 678 1.16 -2.25 24.05
CA SER A 678 2.30 -2.71 24.86
C SER A 678 2.80 -4.09 24.42
N LYS A 679 4.11 -4.24 24.23
CA LYS A 679 4.77 -5.51 23.89
C LYS A 679 4.46 -6.59 24.94
N ASN A 680 4.37 -6.18 26.20
CA ASN A 680 4.03 -7.07 27.33
C ASN A 680 2.63 -7.66 27.17
N LEU A 681 1.65 -6.84 26.76
CA LEU A 681 0.27 -7.30 26.53
C LEU A 681 0.21 -8.27 25.35
N VAL A 682 0.87 -7.94 24.26
CA VAL A 682 0.95 -8.80 23.07
C VAL A 682 1.59 -10.16 23.44
N ASN A 683 2.70 -10.15 24.20
CA ASN A 683 3.36 -11.35 24.65
C ASN A 683 2.49 -12.19 25.58
N LYS A 684 1.71 -11.54 26.47
CA LYS A 684 0.76 -12.24 27.31
C LYS A 684 -0.30 -12.97 26.49
N PHE A 685 -0.98 -12.28 25.59
CA PHE A 685 -2.00 -12.91 24.74
C PHE A 685 -1.42 -14.04 23.88
N ARG A 686 -0.21 -13.85 23.38
CA ARG A 686 0.52 -14.86 22.63
C ARG A 686 0.78 -16.12 23.46
N ASN A 687 1.31 -15.95 24.68
CA ASN A 687 1.63 -17.06 25.58
C ASN A 687 0.39 -17.78 26.07
N ASP A 688 -0.65 -17.04 26.45
CA ASP A 688 -1.93 -17.60 26.94
C ASP A 688 -2.60 -18.52 25.88
N LYS A 689 -2.38 -18.22 24.60
CA LYS A 689 -2.93 -18.99 23.48
C LYS A 689 -1.92 -19.96 22.81
N GLY A 690 -0.69 -20.02 23.30
CA GLY A 690 0.35 -20.87 22.71
C GLY A 690 0.73 -20.48 21.27
N ILE A 691 0.64 -19.19 20.92
CA ILE A 691 0.92 -18.69 19.58
C ILE A 691 2.42 -18.47 19.38
N SER A 692 2.95 -18.94 18.25
CA SER A 692 4.34 -18.71 17.85
C SER A 692 4.63 -17.21 17.64
N GLU A 693 5.85 -16.79 17.92
CA GLU A 693 6.28 -15.40 17.79
C GLU A 693 6.16 -14.87 16.34
N VAL A 694 6.24 -15.75 15.34
CA VAL A 694 6.10 -15.39 13.92
C VAL A 694 4.76 -14.69 13.61
N TRP A 695 3.74 -14.84 14.43
CA TRP A 695 2.43 -14.21 14.28
C TRP A 695 2.30 -12.89 15.05
N SER A 696 3.32 -12.54 15.84
CA SER A 696 3.35 -11.28 16.59
C SER A 696 3.60 -10.08 15.67
N PRO A 697 2.84 -8.97 15.80
CA PRO A 697 3.10 -7.75 15.02
C PRO A 697 4.44 -7.08 15.38
N TYR A 698 5.07 -7.44 16.48
CA TYR A 698 6.43 -7.00 16.84
C TYR A 698 7.54 -7.79 16.14
N ALA A 699 7.25 -9.01 15.69
CA ALA A 699 8.22 -9.86 15.01
C ALA A 699 7.97 -9.99 13.51
N SER A 700 6.77 -9.63 13.05
CA SER A 700 6.33 -9.90 11.68
C SER A 700 5.52 -8.76 11.07
N SER A 701 5.44 -8.80 9.75
CA SER A 701 4.61 -7.91 8.93
C SER A 701 3.85 -8.73 7.89
N VAL A 702 2.94 -8.08 7.15
CA VAL A 702 2.28 -8.69 5.99
C VAL A 702 3.32 -9.26 5.01
N GLN A 703 4.43 -8.53 4.78
CA GLN A 703 5.51 -8.97 3.91
C GLN A 703 6.19 -10.24 4.46
N ARG A 704 6.57 -10.25 5.73
CA ARG A 704 7.28 -11.40 6.33
C ARG A 704 6.44 -12.67 6.31
N LEU A 705 5.12 -12.56 6.50
CA LEU A 705 4.23 -13.74 6.40
C LEU A 705 4.12 -14.24 4.95
N ALA A 706 4.07 -13.36 3.96
CA ALA A 706 4.08 -13.75 2.56
C ALA A 706 5.42 -14.36 2.13
N ASP A 707 6.52 -13.78 2.57
CA ASP A 707 7.86 -14.28 2.30
C ASP A 707 8.02 -15.71 2.83
N ARG A 708 7.57 -15.98 4.04
CA ARG A 708 7.65 -17.28 4.70
C ARG A 708 7.06 -18.43 3.89
N ILE A 709 5.97 -18.17 3.17
CA ILE A 709 5.26 -19.18 2.36
C ILE A 709 5.69 -19.18 0.88
N SER A 710 6.51 -18.21 0.46
CA SER A 710 6.98 -18.12 -0.93
C SER A 710 8.03 -19.21 -1.22
N VAL A 711 7.79 -19.96 -2.29
CA VAL A 711 8.71 -21.00 -2.77
C VAL A 711 9.96 -20.39 -3.36
N TYR A 712 9.81 -19.39 -4.21
CA TYR A 712 10.89 -18.65 -4.85
C TYR A 712 11.34 -17.50 -3.97
N GLY A 713 12.62 -17.48 -3.59
CA GLY A 713 13.11 -16.46 -2.68
C GLY A 713 14.63 -16.49 -2.55
N THR A 714 15.13 -15.92 -1.46
CA THR A 714 16.53 -16.04 -1.05
C THR A 714 16.67 -15.93 0.46
N GLN A 715 17.70 -16.56 0.99
CA GLN A 715 18.12 -16.42 2.38
C GLN A 715 19.01 -15.16 2.51
N ILE A 716 18.57 -14.18 3.31
CA ILE A 716 19.39 -12.99 3.60
C ILE A 716 20.34 -13.26 4.76
N ASP A 717 19.84 -13.85 5.84
CA ASP A 717 20.61 -14.27 7.01
C ASP A 717 20.07 -15.62 7.51
N GLU A 718 20.69 -16.21 8.52
CA GLU A 718 20.35 -17.54 9.04
C GLU A 718 18.86 -17.72 9.36
N ASN A 719 18.16 -16.63 9.70
CA ASN A 719 16.77 -16.65 10.16
C ASN A 719 15.80 -15.97 9.20
N THR A 720 16.28 -15.27 8.16
CA THR A 720 15.44 -14.42 7.31
C THR A 720 15.40 -14.93 5.87
N TRP A 721 14.30 -15.63 5.54
CA TRP A 721 13.91 -15.93 4.18
C TRP A 721 13.07 -14.80 3.62
N THR A 722 13.38 -14.33 2.42
CA THR A 722 12.59 -13.35 1.70
C THR A 722 11.96 -13.98 0.46
N GLY A 723 10.79 -13.49 0.06
CA GLY A 723 10.15 -13.87 -1.19
C GLY A 723 10.97 -13.46 -2.41
N PHE A 724 10.38 -13.50 -3.61
CA PHE A 724 11.10 -13.29 -4.86
C PHE A 724 11.97 -12.00 -4.82
N PRO A 725 13.31 -12.08 -4.87
CA PRO A 725 14.19 -10.95 -4.61
C PRO A 725 14.41 -10.08 -5.85
N LEU A 726 14.01 -8.80 -5.79
CA LEU A 726 14.42 -7.79 -6.77
C LEU A 726 15.76 -7.19 -6.34
N ARG A 727 16.77 -7.22 -7.21
CA ARG A 727 18.15 -6.89 -6.84
C ARG A 727 18.74 -5.66 -7.49
N THR A 728 18.27 -5.29 -8.69
CA THR A 728 18.83 -4.19 -9.46
C THR A 728 18.38 -2.84 -8.91
N HIS A 729 19.27 -2.12 -8.24
CA HIS A 729 18.98 -0.81 -7.67
C HIS A 729 19.22 0.30 -8.70
N ARG A 730 18.20 1.14 -8.94
CA ARG A 730 18.24 2.24 -9.93
C ARG A 730 17.80 3.58 -9.36
N ARG A 731 18.04 3.84 -8.07
CA ARG A 731 17.66 5.10 -7.42
C ARG A 731 18.87 5.90 -6.95
N CYS A 732 19.60 5.36 -6.00
CA CYS A 732 20.71 6.04 -5.35
C CYS A 732 22.01 5.79 -6.09
N GLN A 733 22.88 6.80 -6.09
CA GLN A 733 24.28 6.65 -6.46
C GLN A 733 25.11 6.18 -5.26
N ASP A 734 26.36 5.79 -5.48
CA ASP A 734 27.31 5.65 -4.40
C ASP A 734 27.62 7.00 -3.74
N PRO A 735 27.88 7.03 -2.41
CA PRO A 735 28.01 5.91 -1.46
C PRO A 735 26.73 5.38 -0.82
N MET A 736 25.57 6.03 -1.08
CA MET A 736 24.31 5.65 -0.44
C MET A 736 23.91 4.21 -0.74
N PHE A 737 24.15 3.78 -2.00
CA PHE A 737 23.92 2.40 -2.40
C PHE A 737 24.82 1.42 -1.61
N SER A 738 26.12 1.66 -1.57
CA SER A 738 27.08 0.76 -0.90
C SER A 738 26.81 0.67 0.60
N ILE A 739 26.47 1.81 1.26
CA ILE A 739 26.09 1.80 2.68
C ILE A 739 24.86 0.91 2.88
N ALA A 740 23.77 1.16 2.15
CA ALA A 740 22.53 0.39 2.29
C ALA A 740 22.75 -1.11 2.00
N ASN A 741 23.50 -1.41 0.92
CA ASN A 741 23.79 -2.77 0.50
C ASN A 741 24.54 -3.56 1.59
N LYS A 742 25.54 -2.94 2.20
CA LYS A 742 26.38 -3.60 3.23
C LYS A 742 25.65 -3.77 4.56
N ILE A 743 24.90 -2.73 5.03
CA ILE A 743 24.23 -2.80 6.34
C ILE A 743 22.95 -3.64 6.35
N ALA A 744 22.24 -3.73 5.22
CA ALA A 744 20.91 -4.35 5.17
C ALA A 744 20.82 -5.57 4.24
N TYR A 745 21.59 -5.63 3.14
CA TYR A 745 21.39 -6.63 2.10
C TYR A 745 22.61 -7.55 1.87
N GLN A 746 23.59 -7.53 2.76
CA GLN A 746 24.79 -8.39 2.71
C GLN A 746 25.49 -8.42 1.33
N ASP A 747 25.62 -7.25 0.71
CA ASP A 747 26.21 -7.05 -0.62
C ASP A 747 25.50 -7.81 -1.77
N GLN A 748 24.26 -8.24 -1.54
CA GLN A 748 23.49 -8.97 -2.53
C GLN A 748 22.82 -8.09 -3.60
N MET A 749 22.70 -6.76 -3.39
CA MET A 749 22.13 -5.84 -4.37
C MET A 749 23.11 -5.53 -5.51
N VAL A 750 22.56 -5.08 -6.64
CA VAL A 750 23.33 -4.73 -7.84
C VAL A 750 23.09 -3.29 -8.21
N LEU A 751 24.14 -2.49 -8.36
CA LEU A 751 24.02 -1.08 -8.77
C LEU A 751 23.71 -0.99 -10.27
N GLY A 752 22.57 -0.40 -10.59
CA GLY A 752 22.12 -0.16 -11.97
C GLY A 752 22.11 1.33 -12.38
N THR A 753 22.72 2.21 -11.54
CA THR A 753 22.82 3.67 -11.82
C THR A 753 24.27 4.03 -12.14
N SER A 754 24.46 5.03 -13.01
CA SER A 754 25.77 5.66 -13.24
C SER A 754 26.03 6.70 -12.15
N THR A 755 27.28 6.76 -11.70
CA THR A 755 27.70 7.79 -10.73
C THR A 755 28.00 9.10 -11.47
N GLU A 756 27.27 10.16 -11.13
CA GLU A 756 27.52 11.51 -11.65
C GLU A 756 28.78 12.10 -11.00
N LYS A 757 29.80 12.44 -11.77
CA LYS A 757 31.07 12.95 -11.27
C LYS A 757 31.04 14.46 -10.94
N SER A 758 29.99 15.21 -11.33
CA SER A 758 29.96 16.66 -11.10
C SER A 758 29.66 17.00 -9.62
N SER A 759 30.67 17.51 -8.92
CA SER A 759 30.55 17.97 -7.52
C SER A 759 30.08 19.43 -7.37
N GLU A 760 30.05 20.20 -8.44
CA GLU A 760 29.87 21.67 -8.41
C GLU A 760 28.47 22.13 -7.97
N LYS A 761 27.45 21.26 -8.09
CA LYS A 761 26.06 21.55 -7.69
C LYS A 761 25.75 21.25 -6.22
N TYR A 762 26.69 20.71 -5.47
CA TYR A 762 26.47 20.19 -4.13
C TYR A 762 27.60 20.65 -3.19
N LEU A 763 27.50 20.32 -1.91
CA LEU A 763 28.56 20.56 -0.91
C LEU A 763 29.76 19.58 -1.06
N GLY A 764 30.12 19.25 -2.28
CA GLY A 764 31.10 18.22 -2.58
C GLY A 764 30.54 16.79 -2.52
N ALA A 765 31.39 15.80 -2.25
CA ALA A 765 31.01 14.41 -2.08
C ALA A 765 30.15 14.21 -0.83
N SER A 766 29.37 13.10 -0.80
CA SER A 766 28.67 12.67 0.41
C SER A 766 29.67 12.45 1.54
N CYS A 767 29.41 12.97 2.72
CA CYS A 767 30.34 12.92 3.84
C CYS A 767 29.63 12.98 5.21
N TRP A 768 30.38 12.72 6.25
CA TRP A 768 29.95 12.89 7.63
C TRP A 768 30.62 14.12 8.24
N PHE A 769 29.86 15.14 8.54
CA PHE A 769 30.31 16.32 9.29
C PHE A 769 30.33 15.99 10.78
N ASP A 770 31.54 15.97 11.37
CA ASP A 770 31.72 15.70 12.80
C ASP A 770 31.43 17.00 13.58
N VAL A 771 30.25 17.06 14.18
CA VAL A 771 29.79 18.20 14.98
C VAL A 771 29.68 17.76 16.43
N VAL A 772 30.49 18.36 17.30
CA VAL A 772 30.50 18.10 18.73
C VAL A 772 29.72 19.20 19.42
N GLY A 773 28.70 18.84 20.16
CA GLY A 773 27.86 19.78 20.91
C GLY A 773 27.30 19.17 22.19
N GLY A 774 26.63 19.99 22.98
CA GLY A 774 25.94 19.62 24.20
C GLY A 774 24.45 19.95 24.11
N GLY A 775 23.63 19.23 24.88
CA GLY A 775 22.20 19.48 25.02
C GLY A 775 21.79 19.79 26.46
N GLU A 776 20.65 20.46 26.63
CA GLU A 776 20.07 20.72 27.94
C GLU A 776 19.11 19.59 28.37
N GLY A 777 19.24 19.15 29.61
CA GLY A 777 18.34 18.16 30.21
C GLY A 777 18.35 16.80 29.52
N ASP A 778 17.17 16.23 29.37
CA ASP A 778 16.95 14.89 28.78
C ASP A 778 16.63 14.90 27.27
N SER A 779 16.83 16.05 26.60
CA SER A 779 16.55 16.19 25.16
C SER A 779 17.61 15.50 24.30
N GLN A 780 17.20 14.97 23.14
CA GLN A 780 18.10 14.48 22.08
C GLN A 780 18.64 15.59 21.18
N VAL A 781 18.12 16.82 21.36
CA VAL A 781 18.47 17.97 20.52
C VAL A 781 19.84 18.50 20.86
N ILE A 782 20.68 18.67 19.85
CA ILE A 782 22.02 19.28 19.92
C ILE A 782 21.97 20.57 19.10
N LYS A 783 22.09 21.72 19.77
CA LYS A 783 21.94 23.03 19.13
C LYS A 783 22.98 23.28 18.06
N GLU A 784 24.21 22.88 18.30
CA GLU A 784 25.34 23.04 17.39
C GLU A 784 25.15 22.27 16.08
N GLU A 785 24.51 21.08 16.13
CA GLU A 785 24.16 20.32 14.91
C GLU A 785 23.12 21.05 14.06
N ILE A 786 22.14 21.70 14.70
CA ILE A 786 21.09 22.46 14.01
C ILE A 786 21.62 23.75 13.41
N GLU A 787 22.46 24.49 14.13
CA GLU A 787 23.14 25.70 13.62
C GLU A 787 24.03 25.36 12.42
N PHE A 788 24.81 24.29 12.51
CA PHE A 788 25.62 23.79 11.41
C PHE A 788 24.77 23.36 10.20
N LEU A 789 23.63 22.67 10.44
CA LEU A 789 22.68 22.33 9.40
C LEU A 789 22.17 23.58 8.65
N VAL A 790 21.77 24.62 9.39
CA VAL A 790 21.28 25.88 8.80
C VAL A 790 22.35 26.50 7.91
N GLN A 791 23.60 26.57 8.36
CA GLN A 791 24.73 27.07 7.57
C GLN A 791 24.89 26.25 6.28
N LYS A 792 24.89 24.90 6.37
CA LYS A 792 25.09 24.03 5.20
C LYS A 792 23.92 24.06 4.22
N ILE A 793 22.69 24.24 4.68
CA ILE A 793 21.55 24.44 3.81
C ILE A 793 21.65 25.80 3.09
N ALA A 794 22.05 26.87 3.76
CA ALA A 794 22.25 28.17 3.13
C ALA A 794 23.31 28.08 2.00
N GLU A 795 24.45 27.47 2.27
CA GLU A 795 25.51 27.21 1.29
C GLU A 795 25.02 26.35 0.11
N LEU A 796 24.26 25.26 0.38
CA LEU A 796 23.70 24.40 -0.66
C LEU A 796 22.71 25.15 -1.56
N ARG A 797 21.88 26.02 -0.99
CA ARG A 797 20.84 26.78 -1.73
C ARG A 797 21.43 27.82 -2.70
N GLU A 798 22.70 28.13 -2.64
CA GLU A 798 23.37 28.95 -3.65
C GLU A 798 23.47 28.23 -5.00
N THR A 799 23.57 26.90 -5.02
CA THR A 799 23.79 26.09 -6.23
C THR A 799 22.67 25.10 -6.52
N HIS A 800 21.88 24.69 -5.51
CA HIS A 800 20.90 23.61 -5.61
C HIS A 800 19.49 24.08 -5.20
N GLN A 801 18.55 24.06 -6.15
CA GLN A 801 17.18 24.57 -5.96
C GLN A 801 16.09 23.45 -5.92
N ASP A 802 16.48 22.17 -5.98
CA ASP A 802 15.55 21.04 -5.95
C ASP A 802 15.22 20.58 -4.52
N ASN A 803 14.45 19.52 -4.39
CA ASN A 803 14.02 18.99 -3.10
C ASN A 803 15.21 18.56 -2.24
N VAL A 804 15.21 19.04 -1.01
CA VAL A 804 16.17 18.68 0.05
C VAL A 804 15.40 18.13 1.24
N TYR A 805 15.79 16.97 1.74
CA TYR A 805 15.19 16.38 2.94
C TYR A 805 16.15 16.44 4.12
N VAL A 806 15.62 16.85 5.27
CA VAL A 806 16.30 16.77 6.56
C VAL A 806 15.63 15.69 7.39
N ILE A 807 16.38 14.64 7.70
CA ILE A 807 15.88 13.43 8.37
C ILE A 807 16.59 13.31 9.73
N SER A 808 15.84 12.95 10.76
CA SER A 808 16.42 12.56 12.05
C SER A 808 15.77 11.26 12.57
N PRO A 809 16.57 10.40 13.25
CA PRO A 809 16.01 9.26 13.97
C PRO A 809 15.07 9.69 15.10
N PHE A 810 15.29 10.89 15.69
CA PHE A 810 14.56 11.35 16.86
C PHE A 810 13.52 12.42 16.52
N LYS A 811 12.28 12.21 16.98
CA LYS A 811 11.16 13.15 16.75
C LYS A 811 11.40 14.55 17.32
N ALA A 812 12.07 14.65 18.49
CA ALA A 812 12.42 15.95 19.08
C ALA A 812 13.38 16.74 18.20
N VAL A 813 14.42 16.10 17.66
CA VAL A 813 15.40 16.69 16.75
C VAL A 813 14.72 17.12 15.43
N ALA A 814 13.93 16.23 14.84
CA ALA A 814 13.20 16.53 13.61
C ALA A 814 12.25 17.72 13.76
N LYS A 815 11.53 17.80 14.89
CA LYS A 815 10.63 18.94 15.19
C LYS A 815 11.38 20.25 15.35
N GLU A 816 12.51 20.23 16.04
CA GLU A 816 13.31 21.45 16.22
C GLU A 816 13.98 21.91 14.92
N CYS A 817 14.50 20.96 14.12
CA CYS A 817 14.98 21.25 12.76
C CYS A 817 13.87 21.89 11.90
N ASP A 818 12.65 21.31 11.88
CA ASP A 818 11.53 21.83 11.11
C ASP A 818 11.18 23.27 11.54
N ARG A 819 11.12 23.53 12.86
CA ARG A 819 10.86 24.87 13.41
C ARG A 819 11.89 25.89 12.92
N VAL A 820 13.18 25.60 13.14
CA VAL A 820 14.28 26.52 12.79
C VAL A 820 14.37 26.76 11.27
N LEU A 821 14.20 25.71 10.48
CA LEU A 821 14.30 25.78 9.03
C LEU A 821 13.15 26.58 8.41
N ARG A 822 11.92 26.43 8.91
CA ARG A 822 10.76 27.25 8.47
C ARG A 822 10.93 28.72 8.82
N GLU A 823 11.46 29.03 10.00
CA GLU A 823 11.74 30.41 10.41
C GLU A 823 12.80 31.06 9.53
N ARG A 824 13.81 30.31 9.05
CA ARG A 824 14.95 30.84 8.32
C ARG A 824 14.79 30.90 6.80
N PHE A 825 14.17 29.87 6.21
CA PHE A 825 14.19 29.66 4.74
C PHE A 825 12.84 29.83 4.05
N ASN A 826 11.72 29.57 4.72
CA ASN A 826 10.36 29.59 4.12
C ASN A 826 10.30 28.89 2.75
N ASP A 827 10.97 27.76 2.60
CA ASP A 827 11.18 27.06 1.34
C ASP A 827 10.31 25.77 1.30
N PRO A 828 9.31 25.66 0.41
CA PRO A 828 8.44 24.48 0.31
C PRO A 828 9.16 23.21 -0.19
N LYS A 829 10.34 23.35 -0.80
CA LYS A 829 11.18 22.23 -1.25
C LYS A 829 12.13 21.70 -0.18
N LEU A 830 12.22 22.39 0.95
CA LEU A 830 12.99 21.98 2.11
C LEU A 830 12.05 21.31 3.12
N LEU A 831 12.10 19.99 3.19
CA LEU A 831 11.22 19.23 4.08
C LEU A 831 12.02 18.60 5.21
N CYS A 832 11.50 18.72 6.43
CA CYS A 832 12.10 18.13 7.62
C CYS A 832 11.15 17.16 8.32
N GLY A 833 11.69 16.07 8.88
CA GLY A 833 10.88 15.10 9.61
C GLY A 833 11.66 13.88 10.08
N THR A 834 10.95 12.94 10.67
CA THR A 834 11.50 11.62 10.99
C THR A 834 11.53 10.72 9.76
N ILE A 835 12.19 9.59 9.87
CA ILE A 835 12.31 8.58 8.81
C ILE A 835 10.93 8.15 8.28
N HIS A 836 9.93 7.99 9.14
CA HIS A 836 8.56 7.66 8.77
C HIS A 836 7.90 8.71 7.85
N THR A 837 8.26 9.99 8.00
CA THR A 837 7.71 11.10 7.19
C THR A 837 8.13 11.02 5.72
N PHE A 838 9.32 10.45 5.46
CA PHE A 838 9.94 10.42 4.12
C PHE A 838 9.84 9.07 3.42
N GLN A 839 9.09 8.14 4.00
CA GLN A 839 8.93 6.85 3.36
C GLN A 839 8.19 6.97 2.02
N GLY A 840 8.63 6.23 1.00
CA GLY A 840 8.13 6.32 -0.36
C GLY A 840 8.55 7.59 -1.13
N LYS A 841 9.15 8.60 -0.44
CA LYS A 841 9.63 9.85 -1.05
C LYS A 841 11.12 9.77 -1.35
N GLU A 842 11.61 10.67 -2.22
CA GLU A 842 13.02 10.76 -2.59
C GLU A 842 13.40 12.21 -2.91
N ALA A 843 14.66 12.56 -2.64
CA ALA A 843 15.23 13.87 -2.94
C ALA A 843 16.64 13.68 -3.51
N ASP A 844 17.14 14.71 -4.20
CA ASP A 844 18.52 14.67 -4.70
C ASP A 844 19.51 14.71 -3.53
N VAL A 845 19.21 15.51 -2.50
CA VAL A 845 20.07 15.70 -1.33
C VAL A 845 19.31 15.36 -0.04
N VAL A 846 19.95 14.61 0.85
CA VAL A 846 19.46 14.31 2.19
C VAL A 846 20.51 14.71 3.23
N PHE A 847 20.07 15.45 4.26
CA PHE A 847 20.80 15.65 5.51
C PHE A 847 20.26 14.70 6.57
N LEU A 848 21.12 13.87 7.16
CA LEU A 848 20.78 13.02 8.29
C LEU A 848 21.34 13.65 9.57
N VAL A 849 20.47 14.26 10.41
CA VAL A 849 20.85 14.90 11.67
C VAL A 849 20.66 13.92 12.80
N LEU A 850 21.73 13.53 13.44
CA LEU A 850 21.76 12.40 14.36
C LEU A 850 21.28 12.75 15.78
N GLY A 851 21.63 13.94 16.30
CA GLY A 851 21.34 14.31 17.69
C GLY A 851 22.02 13.37 18.69
N SER A 852 21.40 13.25 19.86
CA SER A 852 21.81 12.40 20.99
C SER A 852 22.98 12.91 21.80
N GLN A 853 22.72 13.20 23.08
CA GLN A 853 23.72 13.61 24.04
C GLN A 853 24.66 12.47 24.44
N PRO A 854 25.89 12.77 24.95
CA PRO A 854 26.86 11.75 25.37
C PRO A 854 26.31 10.71 26.34
N ASN A 855 25.45 11.11 27.29
CA ASN A 855 24.86 10.26 28.33
C ASN A 855 23.66 9.41 27.80
N ARG A 856 23.28 9.51 26.51
CA ARG A 856 22.13 8.82 25.90
C ARG A 856 22.56 7.64 25.00
N GLU A 857 23.43 6.77 25.48
CA GLU A 857 23.91 5.61 24.74
C GLU A 857 22.78 4.69 24.29
N GLY A 858 21.77 4.48 25.14
CA GLY A 858 20.64 3.63 24.78
C GLY A 858 19.79 4.16 23.65
N SER A 859 19.61 5.47 23.52
CA SER A 859 18.92 6.03 22.35
C SER A 859 19.68 5.77 21.05
N ARG A 860 21.02 5.82 21.10
CA ARG A 860 21.87 5.47 19.95
C ARG A 860 21.77 3.98 19.62
N ARG A 861 21.80 3.10 20.66
CA ARG A 861 21.61 1.67 20.48
C ARG A 861 20.26 1.37 19.83
N TRP A 862 19.19 1.95 20.34
CA TRP A 862 17.85 1.80 19.75
C TRP A 862 17.81 2.23 18.27
N ALA A 863 18.41 3.39 17.93
CA ALA A 863 18.44 3.88 16.55
C ALA A 863 19.31 3.04 15.60
N SER A 864 20.12 2.12 16.13
CA SER A 864 21.08 1.33 15.37
C SER A 864 20.98 -0.18 15.60
N GLU A 865 20.05 -0.65 16.42
CA GLU A 865 19.83 -2.07 16.70
C GLU A 865 19.50 -2.87 15.44
N LYS A 866 18.74 -2.25 14.54
CA LYS A 866 18.39 -2.80 13.23
C LYS A 866 18.85 -1.86 12.12
N PRO A 867 19.20 -2.36 10.94
CA PRO A 867 19.64 -1.52 9.82
C PRO A 867 18.55 -0.65 9.24
N ASN A 868 17.29 -0.96 9.51
CA ASN A 868 16.10 -0.39 8.88
C ASN A 868 16.10 1.14 8.84
N MET A 869 16.47 1.78 9.96
CA MET A 869 16.44 3.23 10.11
C MET A 869 17.48 3.94 9.22
N LEU A 870 18.73 3.50 9.28
CA LEU A 870 19.80 4.06 8.45
C LEU A 870 19.61 3.68 6.98
N ASN A 871 19.19 2.44 6.67
CA ASN A 871 18.88 1.99 5.32
C ASN A 871 17.84 2.90 4.66
N VAL A 872 16.73 3.20 5.35
CA VAL A 872 15.71 4.10 4.80
C VAL A 872 16.26 5.50 4.62
N ALA A 873 16.97 6.06 5.59
CA ALA A 873 17.51 7.42 5.53
C ALA A 873 18.43 7.61 4.31
N VAL A 874 19.44 6.76 4.14
CA VAL A 874 20.41 6.89 3.04
C VAL A 874 19.77 6.62 1.68
N THR A 875 18.80 5.72 1.60
CA THR A 875 18.10 5.40 0.34
C THR A 875 17.03 6.43 -0.08
N ARG A 876 16.81 7.49 0.71
CA ARG A 876 16.03 8.67 0.26
C ARG A 876 16.85 9.58 -0.64
N ALA A 877 18.16 9.56 -0.53
CA ALA A 877 19.08 10.40 -1.30
C ALA A 877 19.38 9.79 -2.68
N LYS A 878 19.06 10.52 -3.76
CA LYS A 878 19.46 10.09 -5.11
C LYS A 878 20.93 10.36 -5.41
N LYS A 879 21.42 11.53 -5.02
CA LYS A 879 22.71 12.07 -5.45
C LYS A 879 23.68 12.25 -4.29
N ARG A 880 23.27 12.86 -3.17
CA ARG A 880 24.11 13.16 -2.02
C ARG A 880 23.42 12.90 -0.69
N CYS A 881 24.20 12.37 0.25
CA CYS A 881 23.79 12.21 1.64
C CYS A 881 24.85 12.84 2.56
N TYR A 882 24.43 13.76 3.42
CA TYR A 882 25.29 14.42 4.41
C TYR A 882 24.83 14.02 5.81
N ILE A 883 25.72 13.42 6.58
CA ILE A 883 25.46 13.06 7.98
C ILE A 883 26.01 14.19 8.85
N ILE A 884 25.22 14.67 9.82
CA ILE A 884 25.61 15.66 10.80
C ILE A 884 25.46 15.04 12.19
N GLY A 885 26.53 15.03 12.99
CA GLY A 885 26.50 14.50 14.34
C GLY A 885 27.87 14.12 14.88
N ASN A 886 27.93 13.89 16.19
CA ASN A 886 29.16 13.55 16.89
C ASN A 886 29.66 12.14 16.48
N LYS A 887 30.67 12.13 15.62
CA LYS A 887 31.25 10.94 15.05
C LYS A 887 31.75 9.95 16.10
N LYS A 888 32.42 10.43 17.14
CA LYS A 888 32.99 9.61 18.23
C LYS A 888 31.92 8.81 19.01
N LEU A 889 30.71 9.33 19.09
CA LEU A 889 29.60 8.67 19.77
C LEU A 889 28.93 7.64 18.89
N TRP A 890 28.68 7.97 17.63
CA TRP A 890 27.86 7.17 16.73
C TRP A 890 28.64 6.03 16.06
N VAL A 891 29.92 6.20 15.76
CA VAL A 891 30.78 5.12 15.20
C VAL A 891 30.92 3.92 16.14
N LYS A 892 30.63 4.07 17.43
CA LYS A 892 30.50 2.92 18.35
C LYS A 892 29.38 1.95 18.00
N GLN A 893 28.43 2.39 17.18
CA GLN A 893 27.32 1.57 16.71
C GLN A 893 27.72 0.89 15.38
N PRO A 894 27.60 -0.47 15.26
CA PRO A 894 28.14 -1.22 14.12
C PRO A 894 27.72 -0.69 12.74
N ILE A 895 26.43 -0.41 12.54
CA ILE A 895 25.92 0.06 11.23
C ILE A 895 26.45 1.46 10.88
N PHE A 896 26.68 2.33 11.86
CA PHE A 896 27.26 3.66 11.64
C PHE A 896 28.78 3.60 11.46
N ALA A 897 29.44 2.60 12.03
CA ALA A 897 30.87 2.32 11.73
C ALA A 897 31.06 1.98 10.25
N VAL A 898 30.21 1.09 9.70
CA VAL A 898 30.22 0.74 8.28
C VAL A 898 29.95 1.97 7.38
N ALA A 899 28.97 2.79 7.74
CA ALA A 899 28.69 4.01 6.97
C ALA A 899 29.89 4.99 6.98
N ASN A 900 30.54 5.13 8.14
CA ASN A 900 31.72 5.99 8.25
C ASN A 900 32.90 5.45 7.42
N GLU A 901 33.17 4.16 7.44
CA GLU A 901 34.22 3.51 6.64
C GLU A 901 34.02 3.82 5.14
N ILE A 902 32.85 3.55 4.61
CA ILE A 902 32.51 3.80 3.19
C ILE A 902 32.64 5.28 2.81
N LEU A 903 32.20 6.20 3.67
CA LEU A 903 32.30 7.64 3.44
C LEU A 903 33.74 8.13 3.47
N CYS A 904 34.63 7.56 4.32
CA CYS A 904 36.04 7.89 4.39
C CYS A 904 36.83 7.40 3.17
N ASP A 905 36.55 6.18 2.68
CA ASP A 905 37.18 5.61 1.50
C ASP A 905 36.95 6.46 0.25
N ILE A 906 35.72 6.93 0.06
CA ILE A 906 35.38 7.81 -1.06
C ILE A 906 36.05 9.20 -0.95
N ALA A 907 36.17 9.75 0.25
CA ALA A 907 36.89 11.00 0.45
C ALA A 907 38.37 10.88 0.07
N THR A 908 38.96 9.72 0.31
CA THR A 908 40.35 9.42 -0.06
C THR A 908 40.53 9.26 -1.57
N LEU A 909 39.57 8.59 -2.25
CA LEU A 909 39.60 8.41 -3.70
C LEU A 909 39.34 9.71 -4.50
N THR A 910 38.65 10.67 -3.92
CA THR A 910 38.36 11.99 -4.57
C THR A 910 39.49 13.01 -4.38
N GLN A 911 40.47 12.73 -3.49
CA GLN A 911 41.65 13.59 -3.24
C GLN A 911 42.90 13.11 -4.02
N THR A 912 42.85 11.99 -4.70
CA THR A 912 43.92 11.56 -5.61
C THR A 912 43.66 12.21 -6.98
N PRO A 913 44.64 13.01 -7.54
CA PRO A 913 44.46 13.80 -8.74
C PRO A 913 44.18 12.96 -10.01
#